data_ca8f8d7353fd2a8a35b9cc1a5a76c5aa
#
_entry.id   ca8f8d7353fd2a8a35b9cc1a5a76c5aa
#
_cell.length_a   1.000
_cell.length_b   1.000
_cell.length_c   1.000
_cell.angle_alpha   90.00
_cell.angle_beta   90.00
_cell.angle_gamma   90.00
#
_symmetry.space_group_name_H-M   'P 1'
#
loop_
_entity.id
_entity.type
_entity.pdbx_description
1 polymer ?
#
loop_
_entity_poly.entity_id
_entity_poly.type
_entity_poly.pdbx_seq_one_letter_code
_entity_poly.pdbx_strand_id
1 'polypeptide(L)'
;MLKTPVDALPDLSDVQVIIKTDYSGQAPEIVENEVTYPISTTMLSVPGASTVRGFSLFGTSFVYVLFEDGTDLYWARSRVLESLNSAAGKLPSGVTPELGPDATGVGWIYQYALVDKSGKNDLESLRALQDWFLKYELKTIPGVAEVASVGGAVKEYQIIPDPVKLEQYGVTVGDIKTALSASNQEAGGGSIEMGESEFMVRAQGYLKTLDDFRSIVLKTNASGTPTVLGDVAQVRLGPEMRRGIAELDGEGEVAGGIILLRTGGNAREVIAAVKTRLEELKSALPEGVEIVPVYDRSSLIDRAIQNLTHKLIEEFIVVALVCAIFLWHVRSALVAVITLPLGLALAFIAMHFQGLNANIMSLGGIAIAVGAMVDAAIVMIENAHKHIEAWEEAHPGADLAGAERWQVITEAAVEVGPALFMSLLIITLSFIPIFTLEGQEGRLFGPLAWTKTWSMAASAFLAVVLVPVLMGLWIRGKIPPEDKNPLNRWLVRLYQPLLMGVLRRPKTTLFAALLVLIGGLYPVEKLGGEFLPQIAEGDILYMPSTLPGVSSSEAAAMLQKTDKLIRTVPEVATVFGKAGRADTATDSAPLEMIETTIQLKPESEWRPGMTMEKIIDELDKTVRLPGLANLWVMPIRNRIDMLSTGVKSPIGIKVSGQSLADIDGAAEQIEEAAKTVPGVVSAIAERLTGGRYVEVSVDRLKAARWGLTVAGVQSYVKSAVGGEMAGDVVDGIARYPITIRFPQSWRDSPEALRNLPIISGSGQSLTLGDVAEIRTALGPSMLRTENARPAAWVFVDARDRDMASVVGDLREAIAKSVSLKPGVSVAFSGQYELMERAKDRLTLMVPMTILIIFVLLYLAFRRFAESLLILGSLPFALTGGIWLLYLLGDRLSVAVGTGFIALAGLAAEFGVVMIVYLRHAVQNDKSLADPKTFTVEALDRAIEHGAALRVRPKTMTVAVVLAGLIPILVGTGAGSEVMSRIAAPMVGGMVTAPLLSLFVIPAAWKLIMLRRRKL
;
A
#
# COMPACT_ATOMS: atom_id res chain seq x y z
N MET A 1 -1.42 21.47 12.69
CA MET A 1 -0.22 21.14 11.91
C MET A 1 0.81 20.36 12.74
N LEU A 2 1.41 20.93 13.78
CA LEU A 2 2.49 20.29 14.55
C LEU A 2 2.15 18.96 15.22
N LYS A 3 0.87 18.68 15.45
CA LYS A 3 0.38 17.45 16.10
C LYS A 3 -0.26 16.46 15.13
N THR A 4 -0.33 16.76 13.85
CA THR A 4 -0.89 15.86 12.84
C THR A 4 0.12 14.75 12.57
N PRO A 5 -0.22 13.46 12.72
CA PRO A 5 0.65 12.36 12.37
C PRO A 5 1.09 12.44 10.91
N VAL A 6 2.30 12.03 10.63
CA VAL A 6 2.88 12.13 9.28
C VAL A 6 3.37 10.77 8.82
N ASP A 7 2.97 10.38 7.61
CA ASP A 7 3.48 9.19 6.91
C ASP A 7 3.71 9.51 5.42
N ALA A 8 4.40 8.64 4.69
CA ALA A 8 4.57 8.79 3.24
C ALA A 8 3.26 8.52 2.50
N LEU A 9 2.61 7.40 2.80
CA LEU A 9 1.35 6.94 2.22
C LEU A 9 0.30 6.75 3.31
N PRO A 10 -1.00 6.86 2.99
CA PRO A 10 -2.04 6.42 3.90
C PRO A 10 -1.92 4.91 4.17
N ASP A 11 -2.45 4.44 5.30
CA ASP A 11 -2.53 3.00 5.57
C ASP A 11 -3.51 2.36 4.58
N LEU A 12 -2.97 1.59 3.64
CA LEU A 12 -3.72 0.91 2.59
C LEU A 12 -4.03 -0.55 2.94
N SER A 13 -3.59 -1.03 4.10
CA SER A 13 -3.84 -2.42 4.51
C SER A 13 -5.32 -2.66 4.80
N ASP A 14 -5.81 -3.81 4.35
CA ASP A 14 -7.14 -4.27 4.74
C ASP A 14 -7.16 -4.58 6.24
N VAL A 15 -8.33 -4.41 6.87
CA VAL A 15 -8.51 -4.88 8.23
C VAL A 15 -8.39 -6.40 8.21
N GLN A 16 -7.34 -6.92 8.83
CA GLN A 16 -7.06 -8.34 8.83
C GLN A 16 -6.59 -8.83 10.19
N VAL A 17 -6.93 -10.07 10.49
CA VAL A 17 -6.44 -10.79 11.66
C VAL A 17 -5.70 -12.02 11.19
N ILE A 18 -4.47 -12.17 11.66
CA ILE A 18 -3.60 -13.28 11.27
C ILE A 18 -3.56 -14.29 12.42
N ILE A 19 -3.74 -15.56 12.09
CA ILE A 19 -3.61 -16.68 13.02
C ILE A 19 -2.39 -17.47 12.58
N LYS A 20 -1.37 -17.58 13.44
CA LYS A 20 -0.20 -18.45 13.26
C LYS A 20 -0.37 -19.68 14.14
N THR A 21 -0.06 -20.86 13.60
CA THR A 21 -0.12 -22.10 14.36
C THR A 21 1.08 -22.96 14.00
N ASP A 22 1.93 -23.24 14.95
CA ASP A 22 3.07 -24.10 14.74
C ASP A 22 2.68 -25.57 14.97
N TYR A 23 3.02 -26.41 13.99
CA TYR A 23 2.86 -27.87 14.02
C TYR A 23 4.15 -28.52 13.53
N SER A 24 5.18 -28.41 14.35
CA SER A 24 6.57 -28.73 14.03
C SER A 24 6.76 -30.12 13.43
N GLY A 25 7.60 -30.21 12.39
CA GLY A 25 7.98 -31.46 11.72
C GLY A 25 6.94 -32.01 10.73
N GLN A 26 5.78 -31.37 10.56
CA GLN A 26 4.72 -31.84 9.66
C GLN A 26 4.85 -31.26 8.26
N ALA A 27 4.57 -32.11 7.26
CA ALA A 27 4.53 -31.71 5.86
C ALA A 27 3.34 -30.75 5.58
N PRO A 28 3.41 -29.88 4.57
CA PRO A 28 2.35 -28.90 4.26
C PRO A 28 0.97 -29.50 4.09
N GLU A 29 0.86 -30.68 3.50
CA GLU A 29 -0.41 -31.37 3.31
C GLU A 29 -1.07 -31.82 4.65
N ILE A 30 -0.26 -32.23 5.61
CA ILE A 30 -0.74 -32.59 6.96
C ILE A 30 -1.14 -31.32 7.71
N VAL A 31 -0.32 -30.27 7.61
CA VAL A 31 -0.63 -28.95 8.21
C VAL A 31 -1.95 -28.41 7.65
N GLU A 32 -2.16 -28.54 6.33
CA GLU A 32 -3.42 -28.14 5.70
C GLU A 32 -4.61 -28.92 6.28
N ASN A 33 -4.54 -30.23 6.24
CA ASN A 33 -5.66 -31.09 6.60
C ASN A 33 -6.03 -31.02 8.09
N GLU A 34 -5.03 -30.92 8.96
CA GLU A 34 -5.24 -31.03 10.41
C GLU A 34 -5.29 -29.67 11.14
N VAL A 35 -4.75 -28.60 10.53
CA VAL A 35 -4.64 -27.28 11.17
C VAL A 35 -5.27 -26.17 10.33
N THR A 36 -4.77 -25.95 9.10
CA THR A 36 -5.20 -24.80 8.30
C THR A 36 -6.65 -24.90 7.87
N TYR A 37 -7.07 -26.05 7.36
CA TYR A 37 -8.45 -26.27 6.91
C TYR A 37 -9.47 -26.17 8.04
N PRO A 38 -9.30 -26.82 9.22
CA PRO A 38 -10.21 -26.65 10.36
C PRO A 38 -10.33 -25.20 10.85
N ILE A 39 -9.20 -24.46 10.90
CA ILE A 39 -9.21 -23.05 11.27
C ILE A 39 -9.91 -22.22 10.18
N SER A 40 -9.52 -22.37 8.91
CA SER A 40 -10.06 -21.61 7.79
C SER A 40 -11.57 -21.77 7.66
N THR A 41 -12.09 -23.01 7.74
CA THR A 41 -13.53 -23.28 7.67
C THR A 41 -14.30 -22.67 8.84
N THR A 42 -13.69 -22.64 10.03
CA THR A 42 -14.31 -21.99 11.19
C THR A 42 -14.34 -20.47 11.01
N MET A 43 -13.27 -19.87 10.46
CA MET A 43 -13.16 -18.43 10.22
C MET A 43 -14.10 -17.91 9.13
N LEU A 44 -14.54 -18.73 8.19
CA LEU A 44 -15.55 -18.35 7.18
C LEU A 44 -16.89 -17.91 7.80
N SER A 45 -17.19 -18.35 9.00
CA SER A 45 -18.43 -17.99 9.71
C SER A 45 -18.32 -16.73 10.58
N VAL A 46 -17.13 -16.11 10.66
CA VAL A 46 -16.91 -14.89 11.45
C VAL A 46 -17.65 -13.71 10.81
N PRO A 47 -18.52 -13.00 11.56
CA PRO A 47 -19.24 -11.86 11.01
C PRO A 47 -18.30 -10.79 10.47
N GLY A 48 -18.60 -10.26 9.29
CA GLY A 48 -17.79 -9.24 8.60
C GLY A 48 -16.50 -9.76 7.94
N ALA A 49 -16.22 -11.07 8.01
CA ALA A 49 -15.13 -11.67 7.25
C ALA A 49 -15.48 -11.71 5.76
N SER A 50 -14.65 -11.10 4.91
CA SER A 50 -14.82 -11.05 3.45
C SER A 50 -14.07 -12.17 2.74
N THR A 51 -12.87 -12.50 3.23
CA THR A 51 -11.99 -13.51 2.63
C THR A 51 -11.14 -14.18 3.70
N VAL A 52 -11.00 -15.50 3.61
CA VAL A 52 -10.11 -16.28 4.47
C VAL A 52 -9.05 -16.94 3.59
N ARG A 53 -7.77 -16.63 3.84
CA ARG A 53 -6.63 -17.21 3.12
C ARG A 53 -5.81 -18.07 4.04
N GLY A 54 -5.54 -19.30 3.64
CA GLY A 54 -4.68 -20.26 4.34
C GLY A 54 -3.35 -20.44 3.64
N PHE A 55 -2.29 -20.58 4.42
CA PHE A 55 -0.95 -20.94 3.94
C PHE A 55 -0.43 -22.07 4.84
N SER A 56 -0.27 -23.24 4.26
CA SER A 56 0.30 -24.40 4.93
C SER A 56 1.73 -24.60 4.46
N LEU A 57 2.65 -24.36 5.36
CA LEU A 57 4.09 -24.53 5.17
C LEU A 57 4.58 -25.74 5.97
N PHE A 58 5.81 -26.16 5.74
CA PHE A 58 6.43 -27.17 6.60
C PHE A 58 6.45 -26.70 8.05
N GLY A 59 5.71 -27.40 8.91
CA GLY A 59 5.66 -27.17 10.34
C GLY A 59 4.88 -25.94 10.82
N THR A 60 4.19 -25.20 9.93
CA THR A 60 3.48 -23.97 10.34
C THR A 60 2.29 -23.68 9.44
N SER A 61 1.20 -23.25 10.05
CA SER A 61 0.00 -22.75 9.40
C SER A 61 -0.14 -21.24 9.62
N PHE A 62 -0.55 -20.52 8.58
CA PHE A 62 -0.99 -19.12 8.67
C PHE A 62 -2.39 -19.01 8.08
N VAL A 63 -3.30 -18.41 8.83
CA VAL A 63 -4.66 -18.11 8.36
C VAL A 63 -4.90 -16.62 8.49
N TYR A 64 -5.12 -15.96 7.36
CA TYR A 64 -5.44 -14.54 7.26
C TYR A 64 -6.96 -14.40 7.11
N VAL A 65 -7.58 -13.71 8.04
CA VAL A 65 -9.00 -13.37 8.00
C VAL A 65 -9.10 -11.89 7.63
N LEU A 66 -9.55 -11.61 6.41
CA LEU A 66 -9.75 -10.25 5.91
C LEU A 66 -11.20 -9.84 6.16
N PHE A 67 -11.41 -8.61 6.57
CA PHE A 67 -12.71 -8.06 6.93
C PHE A 67 -13.18 -7.00 5.93
N GLU A 68 -14.49 -6.76 5.95
CA GLU A 68 -15.11 -5.67 5.19
C GLU A 68 -14.58 -4.31 5.64
N ASP A 69 -14.58 -3.34 4.72
CA ASP A 69 -14.14 -1.98 5.01
C ASP A 69 -14.93 -1.34 6.15
N GLY A 70 -14.22 -0.56 6.98
CA GLY A 70 -14.81 0.11 8.13
C GLY A 70 -14.98 -0.77 9.37
N THR A 71 -14.57 -2.05 9.31
CA THR A 71 -14.55 -2.92 10.49
C THR A 71 -13.48 -2.44 11.48
N ASP A 72 -13.85 -2.36 12.77
CA ASP A 72 -12.87 -2.07 13.82
C ASP A 72 -11.94 -3.27 14.04
N LEU A 73 -10.62 -3.02 14.03
CA LEU A 73 -9.60 -4.06 14.15
C LEU A 73 -9.71 -4.84 15.46
N TYR A 74 -9.95 -4.16 16.60
CA TYR A 74 -10.00 -4.84 17.90
C TYR A 74 -11.29 -5.62 18.07
N TRP A 75 -12.39 -5.14 17.50
CA TRP A 75 -13.62 -5.92 17.40
C TRP A 75 -13.41 -7.18 16.55
N ALA A 76 -12.78 -7.05 15.38
CA ALA A 76 -12.46 -8.17 14.51
C ALA A 76 -11.58 -9.22 15.22
N ARG A 77 -10.51 -8.76 15.91
CA ARG A 77 -9.65 -9.63 16.73
C ARG A 77 -10.43 -10.38 17.80
N SER A 78 -11.38 -9.71 18.47
CA SER A 78 -12.24 -10.34 19.49
C SER A 78 -13.13 -11.42 18.88
N ARG A 79 -13.74 -11.18 17.71
CA ARG A 79 -14.57 -12.18 17.03
C ARG A 79 -13.77 -13.39 16.54
N VAL A 80 -12.57 -13.13 15.99
CA VAL A 80 -11.65 -14.21 15.60
C VAL A 80 -11.24 -15.05 16.82
N LEU A 81 -10.87 -14.41 17.93
CA LEU A 81 -10.48 -15.13 19.14
C LEU A 81 -11.61 -16.02 19.69
N GLU A 82 -12.83 -15.52 19.70
CA GLU A 82 -14.02 -16.28 20.09
C GLU A 82 -14.22 -17.53 19.18
N SER A 83 -14.12 -17.34 17.88
CA SER A 83 -14.23 -18.43 16.91
C SER A 83 -13.06 -19.41 17.00
N LEU A 84 -11.86 -18.91 17.28
CA LEU A 84 -10.64 -19.71 17.44
C LEU A 84 -10.72 -20.67 18.63
N ASN A 85 -11.34 -20.26 19.74
CA ASN A 85 -11.62 -21.14 20.86
C ASN A 85 -12.49 -22.34 20.44
N SER A 86 -13.44 -22.15 19.53
CA SER A 86 -14.25 -23.24 18.99
C SER A 86 -13.48 -24.15 18.03
N ALA A 87 -12.48 -23.60 17.30
CA ALA A 87 -11.61 -24.36 16.43
C ALA A 87 -10.58 -25.20 17.20
N ALA A 88 -10.13 -24.73 18.36
CA ALA A 88 -9.07 -25.40 19.16
C ALA A 88 -9.41 -26.87 19.51
N GLY A 89 -10.67 -27.19 19.75
CA GLY A 89 -11.12 -28.56 19.99
C GLY A 89 -11.07 -29.51 18.79
N LYS A 90 -10.82 -28.99 17.59
CA LYS A 90 -10.70 -29.78 16.34
C LYS A 90 -9.23 -30.01 15.95
N LEU A 91 -8.30 -29.34 16.62
CA LEU A 91 -6.87 -29.42 16.30
C LEU A 91 -6.20 -30.63 16.98
N PRO A 92 -5.07 -31.10 16.47
CA PRO A 92 -4.27 -32.14 17.08
C PRO A 92 -3.85 -31.76 18.52
N SER A 93 -3.70 -32.77 19.36
CA SER A 93 -3.27 -32.57 20.75
C SER A 93 -1.92 -31.86 20.84
N GLY A 94 -1.84 -30.80 21.65
CA GLY A 94 -0.64 -29.98 21.82
C GLY A 94 -0.40 -28.90 20.77
N VAL A 95 -1.31 -28.78 19.79
CA VAL A 95 -1.26 -27.69 18.80
C VAL A 95 -2.11 -26.53 19.29
N THR A 96 -1.50 -25.37 19.46
CA THR A 96 -2.18 -24.17 19.96
C THR A 96 -2.07 -23.04 18.92
N PRO A 97 -3.20 -22.53 18.44
CA PRO A 97 -3.19 -21.39 17.52
C PRO A 97 -3.00 -20.09 18.28
N GLU A 98 -2.23 -19.17 17.69
CA GLU A 98 -1.92 -17.86 18.26
C GLU A 98 -2.36 -16.74 17.31
N LEU A 99 -2.89 -15.65 17.90
CA LEU A 99 -3.16 -14.44 17.13
C LEU A 99 -1.85 -13.69 16.87
N GLY A 100 -1.63 -13.32 15.61
CA GLY A 100 -0.55 -12.42 15.24
C GLY A 100 -0.67 -11.03 15.86
N PRO A 101 0.33 -10.14 15.65
CA PRO A 101 0.33 -8.79 16.18
C PRO A 101 -0.83 -7.95 15.62
N ASP A 102 -1.14 -6.83 16.28
CA ASP A 102 -2.04 -5.79 15.78
C ASP A 102 -1.34 -4.90 14.73
N ALA A 103 -0.74 -5.55 13.76
CA ALA A 103 0.03 -4.99 12.66
C ALA A 103 -0.12 -5.85 11.40
N THR A 104 0.23 -5.28 10.27
CA THR A 104 0.29 -5.96 8.98
C THR A 104 1.70 -5.93 8.39
N GLY A 105 1.95 -6.61 7.28
CA GLY A 105 3.23 -6.53 6.56
C GLY A 105 3.58 -5.11 6.08
N VAL A 106 2.59 -4.23 5.90
CA VAL A 106 2.82 -2.80 5.60
C VAL A 106 3.44 -2.06 6.79
N GLY A 107 3.24 -2.58 8.01
CA GLY A 107 3.83 -2.05 9.23
C GLY A 107 5.34 -2.28 9.40
N TRP A 108 6.03 -2.92 8.47
CA TRP A 108 7.49 -3.04 8.49
C TRP A 108 8.11 -1.69 8.18
N ILE A 109 8.45 -0.91 9.21
CA ILE A 109 8.89 0.49 9.07
C ILE A 109 10.39 0.68 9.18
N TYR A 110 11.09 -0.26 9.82
CA TYR A 110 12.53 -0.19 10.02
C TYR A 110 13.11 -1.60 10.12
N GLN A 111 14.26 -1.82 9.45
CA GLN A 111 14.98 -3.09 9.50
C GLN A 111 16.46 -2.82 9.73
N TYR A 112 17.10 -3.69 10.49
CA TYR A 112 18.54 -3.63 10.77
C TYR A 112 19.17 -5.00 10.77
N ALA A 113 20.44 -5.05 10.43
CA ALA A 113 21.30 -6.22 10.53
C ALA A 113 22.31 -6.07 11.67
N LEU A 114 22.66 -7.17 12.29
CA LEU A 114 23.74 -7.29 13.26
C LEU A 114 24.96 -7.86 12.56
N VAL A 115 26.04 -7.11 12.55
CA VAL A 115 27.29 -7.47 11.89
C VAL A 115 28.40 -7.55 12.92
N ASP A 116 29.10 -8.69 13.00
CA ASP A 116 30.29 -8.80 13.82
C ASP A 116 31.55 -8.55 13.00
N LYS A 117 32.29 -7.49 13.32
CA LYS A 117 33.56 -7.15 12.70
C LYS A 117 34.76 -7.76 13.43
N SER A 118 34.56 -8.32 14.59
CA SER A 118 35.62 -8.92 15.39
C SER A 118 35.90 -10.39 15.05
N GLY A 119 34.95 -11.07 14.44
CA GLY A 119 34.99 -12.52 14.20
C GLY A 119 34.84 -13.36 15.47
N LYS A 120 34.46 -12.75 16.60
CA LYS A 120 34.32 -13.45 17.91
C LYS A 120 32.89 -13.94 18.15
N ASN A 121 31.89 -13.34 17.46
CA ASN A 121 30.48 -13.65 17.64
C ASN A 121 29.94 -14.40 16.41
N ASP A 122 29.50 -15.62 16.60
CA ASP A 122 28.86 -16.42 15.53
C ASP A 122 27.38 -16.01 15.32
N LEU A 123 26.76 -16.59 14.30
CA LEU A 123 25.36 -16.33 13.95
C LEU A 123 24.38 -16.71 15.07
N GLU A 124 24.73 -17.72 15.87
CA GLU A 124 23.94 -18.16 17.02
C GLU A 124 23.97 -17.12 18.13
N SER A 125 25.14 -16.53 18.43
CA SER A 125 25.32 -15.46 19.40
C SER A 125 24.62 -14.17 18.98
N LEU A 126 24.73 -13.78 17.70
CA LEU A 126 24.05 -12.62 17.15
C LEU A 126 22.51 -12.79 17.19
N ARG A 127 22.03 -14.00 16.89
CA ARG A 127 20.59 -14.29 16.98
C ARG A 127 20.12 -14.30 18.44
N ALA A 128 20.88 -14.83 19.36
CA ALA A 128 20.55 -14.78 20.80
C ALA A 128 20.52 -13.34 21.32
N LEU A 129 21.45 -12.48 20.91
CA LEU A 129 21.44 -11.04 21.21
C LEU A 129 20.17 -10.36 20.70
N GLN A 130 19.75 -10.70 19.49
CA GLN A 130 18.50 -10.18 18.90
C GLN A 130 17.28 -10.67 19.69
N ASP A 131 17.14 -11.97 19.92
CA ASP A 131 15.92 -12.58 20.47
C ASP A 131 15.73 -12.27 21.97
N TRP A 132 16.82 -12.21 22.75
CA TRP A 132 16.76 -12.12 24.20
C TRP A 132 17.14 -10.76 24.78
N PHE A 133 17.68 -9.85 23.96
CA PHE A 133 18.03 -8.50 24.40
C PHE A 133 17.35 -7.43 23.56
N LEU A 134 17.73 -7.25 22.29
CA LEU A 134 17.24 -6.16 21.45
C LEU A 134 15.72 -6.20 21.24
N LYS A 135 15.17 -7.38 21.02
CA LYS A 135 13.72 -7.59 20.81
C LYS A 135 12.90 -7.05 21.99
N TYR A 136 13.32 -7.31 23.22
CA TYR A 136 12.59 -6.85 24.40
C TYR A 136 12.74 -5.36 24.62
N GLU A 137 13.96 -4.83 24.48
CA GLU A 137 14.23 -3.41 24.65
C GLU A 137 13.45 -2.54 23.64
N LEU A 138 13.41 -2.95 22.39
CA LEU A 138 12.70 -2.23 21.33
C LEU A 138 11.18 -2.40 21.39
N LYS A 139 10.68 -3.53 21.92
CA LYS A 139 9.23 -3.77 22.06
C LYS A 139 8.59 -2.86 23.11
N THR A 140 9.36 -2.28 24.02
CA THR A 140 8.85 -1.34 25.04
C THR A 140 8.49 0.03 24.46
N ILE A 141 8.95 0.33 23.24
CA ILE A 141 8.71 1.62 22.59
C ILE A 141 7.22 1.75 22.23
N PRO A 142 6.53 2.82 22.66
CA PRO A 142 5.14 3.04 22.29
C PRO A 142 4.92 3.06 20.78
N GLY A 143 3.92 2.34 20.30
CA GLY A 143 3.62 2.23 18.87
C GLY A 143 4.30 1.06 18.15
N VAL A 144 5.28 0.39 18.78
CA VAL A 144 5.82 -0.88 18.27
C VAL A 144 4.83 -2.00 18.62
N ALA A 145 4.33 -2.70 17.59
CA ALA A 145 3.47 -3.87 17.77
C ALA A 145 4.31 -5.13 18.06
N GLU A 146 5.36 -5.31 17.28
CA GLU A 146 6.26 -6.46 17.34
C GLU A 146 7.67 -6.07 16.89
N VAL A 147 8.67 -6.79 17.39
CA VAL A 147 10.03 -6.81 16.86
C VAL A 147 10.31 -8.23 16.40
N ALA A 148 10.28 -8.44 15.10
CA ALA A 148 10.51 -9.74 14.49
C ALA A 148 11.99 -9.98 14.24
N SER A 149 12.47 -11.17 14.55
CA SER A 149 13.84 -11.57 14.25
C SER A 149 13.93 -12.14 12.84
N VAL A 150 15.03 -11.88 12.14
CA VAL A 150 15.28 -12.35 10.76
C VAL A 150 16.70 -12.86 10.64
N GLY A 151 16.89 -13.96 9.91
CA GLY A 151 18.20 -14.58 9.73
C GLY A 151 18.82 -15.09 11.04
N GLY A 152 20.13 -15.25 11.02
CA GLY A 152 20.86 -15.87 12.10
C GLY A 152 20.55 -17.36 12.27
N ALA A 153 20.97 -17.93 13.39
CA ALA A 153 20.71 -19.33 13.75
C ALA A 153 20.27 -19.40 15.23
N VAL A 154 19.10 -19.99 15.47
CA VAL A 154 18.65 -20.23 16.85
C VAL A 154 19.51 -21.36 17.44
N LYS A 155 20.13 -21.08 18.57
CA LYS A 155 20.96 -22.03 19.30
C LYS A 155 20.07 -23.11 19.94
N GLU A 156 20.41 -24.39 19.71
CA GLU A 156 19.73 -25.50 20.36
C GLU A 156 20.72 -26.51 20.96
N TYR A 157 20.27 -27.21 22.00
CA TYR A 157 20.98 -28.36 22.57
C TYR A 157 20.55 -29.60 21.84
N GLN A 158 21.46 -30.15 21.03
CA GLN A 158 21.23 -31.33 20.18
C GLN A 158 21.65 -32.61 20.90
N ILE A 159 20.70 -33.48 21.14
CA ILE A 159 20.92 -34.86 21.60
C ILE A 159 20.90 -35.73 20.36
N ILE A 160 22.02 -36.33 20.06
CA ILE A 160 22.21 -37.17 18.86
C ILE A 160 22.42 -38.61 19.29
N PRO A 161 21.36 -39.42 19.45
CA PRO A 161 21.46 -40.82 19.86
C PRO A 161 22.12 -41.65 18.76
N ASP A 162 22.96 -42.58 19.15
CA ASP A 162 23.52 -43.62 18.25
C ASP A 162 22.56 -44.80 18.22
N PRO A 163 21.88 -45.09 17.08
CA PRO A 163 20.89 -46.18 17.01
C PRO A 163 21.45 -47.54 17.39
N VAL A 164 22.70 -47.83 17.09
CA VAL A 164 23.37 -49.13 17.40
C VAL A 164 23.59 -49.23 18.92
N LYS A 165 24.02 -48.14 19.56
CA LYS A 165 24.18 -48.12 21.02
C LYS A 165 22.86 -48.19 21.74
N LEU A 166 21.82 -47.50 21.24
CA LEU A 166 20.46 -47.62 21.78
C LEU A 166 19.99 -49.06 21.82
N GLU A 167 20.22 -49.81 20.75
CA GLU A 167 19.93 -51.22 20.68
C GLU A 167 20.75 -52.04 21.71
N GLN A 168 22.08 -51.84 21.77
CA GLN A 168 22.97 -52.54 22.70
C GLN A 168 22.62 -52.36 24.18
N TYR A 169 22.20 -51.12 24.54
CA TYR A 169 21.84 -50.82 25.92
C TYR A 169 20.34 -51.02 26.21
N GLY A 170 19.55 -51.38 25.17
CA GLY A 170 18.10 -51.55 25.32
C GLY A 170 17.36 -50.26 25.77
N VAL A 171 17.84 -49.11 25.24
CA VAL A 171 17.27 -47.75 25.53
C VAL A 171 16.48 -47.26 24.34
N THR A 172 15.31 -46.72 24.55
CA THR A 172 14.47 -46.11 23.49
C THR A 172 14.64 -44.60 23.48
N VAL A 173 14.21 -43.93 22.40
CA VAL A 173 14.16 -42.47 22.31
C VAL A 173 13.16 -41.92 23.34
N GLY A 174 12.08 -42.66 23.61
CA GLY A 174 11.12 -42.31 24.69
C GLY A 174 11.73 -42.29 26.08
N ASP A 175 12.66 -43.23 26.37
CA ASP A 175 13.39 -43.24 27.64
C ASP A 175 14.27 -41.99 27.77
N ILE A 176 14.98 -41.62 26.69
CA ILE A 176 15.81 -40.40 26.63
C ILE A 176 14.94 -39.18 26.92
N LYS A 177 13.79 -39.04 26.25
CA LYS A 177 12.87 -37.91 26.40
C LYS A 177 12.34 -37.84 27.85
N THR A 178 11.93 -38.97 28.41
CA THR A 178 11.42 -39.04 29.79
C THR A 178 12.50 -38.65 30.79
N ALA A 179 13.71 -39.15 30.61
CA ALA A 179 14.85 -38.86 31.50
C ALA A 179 15.24 -37.36 31.40
N LEU A 180 15.27 -36.78 30.20
CA LEU A 180 15.54 -35.37 30.01
C LEU A 180 14.48 -34.49 30.71
N SER A 181 13.21 -34.79 30.49
CA SER A 181 12.10 -34.03 31.12
C SER A 181 12.13 -34.15 32.66
N ALA A 182 12.48 -35.30 33.21
CA ALA A 182 12.61 -35.53 34.64
C ALA A 182 13.83 -34.86 35.26
N SER A 183 14.93 -34.72 34.48
CA SER A 183 16.21 -34.15 34.95
C SER A 183 16.32 -32.64 34.74
N ASN A 184 15.35 -31.99 34.11
CA ASN A 184 15.38 -30.55 33.79
C ASN A 184 14.21 -29.80 34.46
N GLN A 185 14.20 -29.84 35.79
CA GLN A 185 13.12 -29.23 36.58
C GLN A 185 13.68 -28.53 37.81
N GLU A 186 13.00 -27.48 38.27
CA GLU A 186 13.19 -26.88 39.61
C GLU A 186 11.90 -27.00 40.41
N ALA A 187 12.01 -27.14 41.69
CA ALA A 187 10.88 -27.20 42.59
C ALA A 187 11.04 -26.25 43.77
N GLY A 188 9.96 -25.61 44.18
CA GLY A 188 9.91 -24.87 45.44
C GLY A 188 9.63 -25.80 46.60
N GLY A 189 10.42 -25.73 47.67
CA GLY A 189 10.25 -26.53 48.89
C GLY A 189 9.52 -25.79 50.02
N GLY A 190 8.91 -24.62 49.73
CA GLY A 190 8.29 -23.78 50.78
C GLY A 190 9.31 -22.90 51.49
N SER A 191 9.03 -22.56 52.73
CA SER A 191 9.92 -21.77 53.57
C SER A 191 10.15 -22.48 54.92
N ILE A 192 11.32 -22.24 55.52
CA ILE A 192 11.72 -22.71 56.83
C ILE A 192 12.01 -21.47 57.68
N GLU A 193 11.43 -21.41 58.87
CA GLU A 193 11.76 -20.40 59.86
C GLU A 193 12.97 -20.86 60.67
N MET A 194 14.05 -20.09 60.69
CA MET A 194 15.23 -20.33 61.48
C MET A 194 15.60 -19.05 62.23
N GLY A 195 15.34 -19.02 63.53
CA GLY A 195 15.48 -17.83 64.37
C GLY A 195 14.46 -16.76 63.96
N GLU A 196 14.93 -15.55 63.68
CA GLU A 196 14.11 -14.40 63.30
C GLU A 196 13.98 -14.24 61.74
N SER A 197 14.49 -15.20 60.98
CA SER A 197 14.55 -15.12 59.55
C SER A 197 13.82 -16.26 58.85
N GLU A 198 13.14 -15.96 57.79
CA GLU A 198 12.51 -16.92 56.88
C GLU A 198 13.51 -17.30 55.77
N PHE A 199 13.71 -18.58 55.54
CA PHE A 199 14.53 -19.14 54.46
C PHE A 199 13.65 -19.84 53.46
N MET A 200 13.68 -19.38 52.21
CA MET A 200 13.01 -20.05 51.09
C MET A 200 13.82 -21.27 50.67
N VAL A 201 13.18 -22.42 50.58
CA VAL A 201 13.79 -23.67 50.11
C VAL A 201 13.55 -23.78 48.61
N ARG A 202 14.65 -23.93 47.84
CA ARG A 202 14.64 -24.14 46.40
C ARG A 202 15.47 -25.37 46.04
N ALA A 203 14.83 -26.33 45.40
CA ALA A 203 15.51 -27.46 44.80
C ALA A 203 15.88 -27.08 43.34
N GLN A 204 17.19 -26.98 43.09
CA GLN A 204 17.72 -26.63 41.77
C GLN A 204 18.01 -27.90 40.97
N GLY A 205 17.62 -27.93 39.68
CA GLY A 205 17.79 -29.08 38.81
C GLY A 205 17.79 -28.77 37.33
N TYR A 206 17.83 -27.45 36.92
CA TYR A 206 17.94 -27.12 35.49
C TYR A 206 19.33 -27.52 34.97
N LEU A 207 19.31 -28.13 33.78
CA LEU A 207 20.51 -28.44 32.99
C LEU A 207 21.14 -27.14 32.50
N LYS A 208 22.45 -26.98 32.64
CA LYS A 208 23.19 -25.77 32.24
C LYS A 208 24.35 -26.06 31.30
N THR A 209 25.05 -27.14 31.55
CA THR A 209 26.27 -27.52 30.84
C THR A 209 26.06 -28.80 30.04
N LEU A 210 26.86 -29.00 28.99
CA LEU A 210 26.83 -30.26 28.21
C LEU A 210 27.14 -31.49 29.08
N ASP A 211 27.92 -31.35 30.17
CA ASP A 211 28.24 -32.43 31.09
C ASP A 211 27.05 -32.81 31.99
N ASP A 212 26.21 -31.86 32.36
CA ASP A 212 24.94 -32.14 33.02
C ASP A 212 24.08 -33.07 32.17
N PHE A 213 23.97 -32.80 30.88
CA PHE A 213 23.24 -33.67 29.94
C PHE A 213 23.86 -35.07 29.87
N ARG A 214 25.20 -35.16 29.69
CA ARG A 214 25.89 -36.43 29.56
C ARG A 214 25.72 -37.34 30.76
N SER A 215 25.57 -36.76 31.95
CA SER A 215 25.44 -37.47 33.23
C SER A 215 24.03 -37.95 33.56
N ILE A 216 23.01 -37.60 32.75
CA ILE A 216 21.61 -38.01 32.93
C ILE A 216 21.51 -39.54 32.89
N VAL A 217 21.01 -40.13 33.98
CA VAL A 217 20.79 -41.58 34.06
C VAL A 217 19.51 -41.96 33.31
N LEU A 218 19.66 -42.82 32.30
CA LEU A 218 18.56 -43.33 31.47
C LEU A 218 17.97 -44.62 32.06
N LYS A 219 18.85 -45.52 32.53
CA LYS A 219 18.45 -46.82 33.03
C LYS A 219 19.52 -47.35 33.99
N THR A 220 19.11 -48.08 34.99
CA THR A 220 20.07 -48.79 35.88
C THR A 220 19.88 -50.30 35.70
N ASN A 221 20.95 -51.01 35.49
CA ASN A 221 20.90 -52.47 35.29
C ASN A 221 20.71 -53.18 36.64
N ALA A 222 20.45 -54.48 36.61
CA ALA A 222 20.20 -55.28 37.83
C ALA A 222 21.38 -55.30 38.82
N SER A 223 22.60 -55.00 38.37
CA SER A 223 23.82 -54.88 39.22
C SER A 223 24.02 -53.48 39.79
N GLY A 224 23.12 -52.53 39.55
CA GLY A 224 23.19 -51.15 40.06
C GLY A 224 24.05 -50.22 39.21
N THR A 225 24.55 -50.65 38.05
CA THR A 225 25.35 -49.80 37.13
C THR A 225 24.40 -48.93 36.32
N PRO A 226 24.52 -47.58 36.37
CA PRO A 226 23.69 -46.71 35.52
C PRO A 226 24.21 -46.66 34.10
N THR A 227 23.29 -46.62 33.12
CA THR A 227 23.55 -46.20 31.76
C THR A 227 23.20 -44.72 31.67
N VAL A 228 24.15 -43.90 31.31
CA VAL A 228 23.99 -42.45 31.19
C VAL A 228 23.80 -42.03 29.75
N LEU A 229 23.23 -40.81 29.56
CA LEU A 229 22.96 -40.28 28.22
C LEU A 229 24.25 -40.22 27.37
N GLY A 230 25.38 -39.88 27.96
CA GLY A 230 26.69 -39.85 27.27
C GLY A 230 27.16 -41.18 26.72
N ASP A 231 26.67 -42.35 27.26
CA ASP A 231 27.01 -43.68 26.73
C ASP A 231 26.35 -43.96 25.37
N VAL A 232 25.13 -43.43 25.17
CA VAL A 232 24.27 -43.75 24.01
C VAL A 232 24.05 -42.60 23.03
N ALA A 233 24.42 -41.38 23.40
CA ALA A 233 24.18 -40.18 22.61
C ALA A 233 25.36 -39.20 22.67
N GLN A 234 25.58 -38.48 21.56
CA GLN A 234 26.44 -37.32 21.54
C GLN A 234 25.58 -36.08 21.90
N VAL A 235 26.05 -35.26 22.83
CA VAL A 235 25.44 -34.00 23.21
C VAL A 235 26.29 -32.84 22.71
N ARG A 236 25.71 -31.94 21.91
CA ARG A 236 26.39 -30.77 21.37
C ARG A 236 25.46 -29.55 21.29
N LEU A 237 26.04 -28.36 21.12
CA LEU A 237 25.33 -27.18 20.65
C LEU A 237 25.31 -27.15 19.13
N GLY A 238 24.27 -26.63 18.54
CA GLY A 238 24.15 -26.43 17.11
C GLY A 238 22.93 -25.60 16.75
N PRO A 239 22.78 -25.28 15.47
CA PRO A 239 21.63 -24.48 15.01
C PRO A 239 20.37 -25.33 14.90
N GLU A 240 19.23 -24.71 15.23
CA GLU A 240 17.90 -25.20 14.86
C GLU A 240 17.74 -25.26 13.34
N MET A 241 16.76 -26.03 12.86
CA MET A 241 16.44 -26.13 11.44
C MET A 241 15.96 -24.75 10.92
N ARG A 242 16.78 -24.12 10.11
CA ARG A 242 16.52 -22.77 9.59
C ARG A 242 15.40 -22.75 8.56
N ARG A 243 14.48 -21.80 8.68
CA ARG A 243 13.38 -21.50 7.77
C ARG A 243 13.40 -20.07 7.26
N GLY A 244 14.35 -19.28 7.71
CA GLY A 244 14.66 -17.94 7.27
C GLY A 244 16.15 -17.68 7.32
N ILE A 245 16.66 -17.05 6.28
CA ILE A 245 18.07 -16.70 6.09
C ILE A 245 18.11 -15.22 5.76
N ALA A 246 19.05 -14.48 6.31
CA ALA A 246 19.32 -13.10 5.95
C ALA A 246 20.79 -12.92 5.58
N GLU A 247 21.03 -12.03 4.64
CA GLU A 247 22.35 -11.79 4.04
C GLU A 247 22.56 -10.29 3.84
N LEU A 248 23.77 -9.79 3.92
CA LEU A 248 24.10 -8.39 3.75
C LEU A 248 25.24 -8.20 2.72
N ASP A 249 24.96 -7.41 1.68
CA ASP A 249 25.90 -6.93 0.65
C ASP A 249 26.64 -8.03 -0.14
N GLY A 250 26.23 -9.30 -0.07
CA GLY A 250 26.95 -10.45 -0.64
C GLY A 250 28.16 -10.87 0.19
N GLU A 251 28.33 -10.34 1.40
CA GLU A 251 29.49 -10.61 2.26
C GLU A 251 29.25 -11.82 3.18
N GLY A 252 28.00 -12.15 3.47
CA GLY A 252 27.66 -13.32 4.28
C GLY A 252 26.35 -13.20 5.06
N GLU A 253 25.99 -14.28 5.71
CA GLU A 253 24.76 -14.36 6.51
C GLU A 253 24.85 -13.46 7.75
N VAL A 254 23.72 -12.86 8.10
CA VAL A 254 23.54 -11.99 9.27
C VAL A 254 22.30 -12.35 10.06
N ALA A 255 22.25 -11.93 11.32
CA ALA A 255 21.02 -11.85 12.09
C ALA A 255 20.53 -10.41 12.09
N GLY A 256 19.23 -10.19 12.28
CA GLY A 256 18.69 -8.83 12.32
C GLY A 256 17.30 -8.76 12.92
N GLY A 257 16.75 -7.55 12.92
CA GLY A 257 15.43 -7.27 13.45
C GLY A 257 14.59 -6.44 12.50
N ILE A 258 13.29 -6.67 12.55
CA ILE A 258 12.26 -5.95 11.79
C ILE A 258 11.31 -5.31 12.80
N ILE A 259 11.14 -4.00 12.73
CA ILE A 259 10.21 -3.26 13.59
C ILE A 259 8.86 -3.15 12.90
N LEU A 260 7.83 -3.66 13.55
CA LEU A 260 6.45 -3.61 13.09
C LEU A 260 5.70 -2.48 13.81
N LEU A 261 5.16 -1.57 13.03
CA LEU A 261 4.30 -0.49 13.50
C LEU A 261 2.92 -1.02 13.85
N ARG A 262 2.39 -0.62 14.99
CA ARG A 262 0.98 -0.86 15.33
C ARG A 262 0.06 -0.13 14.37
N THR A 263 -1.02 -0.78 13.94
CA THR A 263 -2.04 -0.20 13.04
C THR A 263 -2.52 1.15 13.57
N GLY A 264 -2.52 2.16 12.70
CA GLY A 264 -2.87 3.55 13.06
C GLY A 264 -1.77 4.34 13.80
N GLY A 265 -0.57 3.77 13.99
CA GLY A 265 0.56 4.44 14.63
C GLY A 265 1.23 5.50 13.75
N ASN A 266 2.10 6.32 14.36
CA ASN A 266 2.91 7.32 13.66
C ASN A 266 4.29 6.73 13.33
N ALA A 267 4.50 6.34 12.08
CA ALA A 267 5.73 5.70 11.64
C ALA A 267 6.98 6.56 11.92
N ARG A 268 6.92 7.86 11.66
CA ARG A 268 8.05 8.78 11.85
C ARG A 268 8.49 8.88 13.31
N GLU A 269 7.55 9.00 14.24
CA GLU A 269 7.84 9.07 15.68
C GLU A 269 8.41 7.76 16.21
N VAL A 270 7.83 6.64 15.81
CA VAL A 270 8.28 5.31 16.23
C VAL A 270 9.69 5.04 15.70
N ILE A 271 9.97 5.32 14.42
CA ILE A 271 11.33 5.16 13.85
C ILE A 271 12.35 6.04 14.58
N ALA A 272 12.00 7.29 14.88
CA ALA A 272 12.88 8.18 15.63
C ALA A 272 13.19 7.65 17.05
N ALA A 273 12.18 7.15 17.74
CA ALA A 273 12.33 6.52 19.06
C ALA A 273 13.19 5.25 19.00
N VAL A 274 12.96 4.39 17.95
CA VAL A 274 13.77 3.19 17.73
C VAL A 274 15.22 3.54 17.49
N LYS A 275 15.53 4.50 16.62
CA LYS A 275 16.90 4.95 16.35
C LYS A 275 17.59 5.48 17.60
N THR A 276 16.88 6.28 18.40
CA THR A 276 17.41 6.80 19.67
C THR A 276 17.71 5.64 20.63
N ARG A 277 16.79 4.67 20.76
CA ARG A 277 16.98 3.52 21.62
C ARG A 277 18.14 2.64 21.17
N LEU A 278 18.26 2.36 19.87
CA LEU A 278 19.37 1.60 19.30
C LEU A 278 20.73 2.28 19.57
N GLU A 279 20.78 3.61 19.50
CA GLU A 279 21.99 4.36 19.82
C GLU A 279 22.38 4.25 21.30
N GLU A 280 21.40 4.33 22.20
CA GLU A 280 21.61 4.11 23.64
C GLU A 280 22.13 2.70 23.94
N LEU A 281 21.63 1.69 23.22
CA LEU A 281 21.98 0.28 23.43
C LEU A 281 23.36 -0.09 22.86
N LYS A 282 23.95 0.73 21.99
CA LYS A 282 25.28 0.45 21.39
C LYS A 282 26.36 0.12 22.43
N SER A 283 26.36 0.80 23.58
CA SER A 283 27.33 0.57 24.65
C SER A 283 27.15 -0.77 25.36
N ALA A 284 26.00 -1.40 25.22
CA ALA A 284 25.68 -2.70 25.82
C ALA A 284 25.91 -3.88 24.85
N LEU A 285 26.27 -3.60 23.60
CA LEU A 285 26.55 -4.64 22.62
C LEU A 285 27.93 -5.31 22.89
N PRO A 286 28.08 -6.59 22.53
CA PRO A 286 29.39 -7.24 22.55
C PRO A 286 30.41 -6.51 21.67
N GLU A 287 31.69 -6.63 22.05
CA GLU A 287 32.80 -6.01 21.29
C GLU A 287 32.79 -6.44 19.82
N GLY A 288 32.81 -5.49 18.91
CA GLY A 288 32.83 -5.72 17.45
C GLY A 288 31.44 -5.90 16.81
N VAL A 289 30.36 -5.96 17.57
CA VAL A 289 29.01 -6.05 17.02
C VAL A 289 28.49 -4.64 16.71
N GLU A 290 28.08 -4.46 15.45
CA GLU A 290 27.48 -3.22 14.96
C GLU A 290 26.04 -3.47 14.48
N ILE A 291 25.18 -2.45 14.67
CA ILE A 291 23.82 -2.41 14.13
C ILE A 291 23.85 -1.59 12.85
N VAL A 292 23.53 -2.23 11.73
CA VAL A 292 23.51 -1.61 10.40
C VAL A 292 22.06 -1.44 9.95
N PRO A 293 21.55 -0.20 9.75
CA PRO A 293 20.23 0.01 9.19
C PRO A 293 20.19 -0.47 7.73
N VAL A 294 19.22 -1.31 7.39
CA VAL A 294 19.07 -1.89 6.03
C VAL A 294 17.76 -1.51 5.34
N TYR A 295 16.80 -0.97 6.10
CA TYR A 295 15.60 -0.34 5.59
C TYR A 295 15.12 0.72 6.58
N ASP A 296 14.79 1.91 6.08
CA ASP A 296 14.35 3.03 6.89
C ASP A 296 13.27 3.85 6.18
N ARG A 297 12.01 3.60 6.55
CA ARG A 297 10.87 4.29 5.95
C ARG A 297 10.85 5.79 6.24
N SER A 298 11.54 6.28 7.30
CA SER A 298 11.59 7.72 7.60
C SER A 298 12.25 8.52 6.49
N SER A 299 13.20 7.93 5.76
CA SER A 299 13.85 8.57 4.62
C SER A 299 12.86 8.92 3.48
N LEU A 300 11.94 8.02 3.18
CA LEU A 300 10.86 8.25 2.22
C LEU A 300 9.87 9.31 2.73
N ILE A 301 9.48 9.23 4.00
CA ILE A 301 8.57 10.20 4.63
C ILE A 301 9.16 11.60 4.56
N ASP A 302 10.42 11.77 4.94
CA ASP A 302 11.08 13.05 4.96
C ASP A 302 11.26 13.63 3.54
N ARG A 303 11.66 12.81 2.56
CA ARG A 303 11.73 13.23 1.15
C ARG A 303 10.37 13.69 0.62
N ALA A 304 9.31 12.93 0.90
CA ALA A 304 7.95 13.26 0.47
C ALA A 304 7.47 14.59 1.08
N ILE A 305 7.69 14.81 2.38
CA ILE A 305 7.30 16.05 3.07
C ILE A 305 8.09 17.24 2.52
N GLN A 306 9.41 17.11 2.38
CA GLN A 306 10.26 18.20 1.86
C GLN A 306 9.84 18.59 0.45
N ASN A 307 9.65 17.62 -0.44
CA ASN A 307 9.22 17.86 -1.81
C ASN A 307 7.86 18.59 -1.86
N LEU A 308 6.87 18.09 -1.11
CA LEU A 308 5.53 18.72 -1.07
C LEU A 308 5.55 20.11 -0.41
N THR A 309 6.34 20.29 0.66
CA THR A 309 6.46 21.59 1.32
C THR A 309 7.10 22.64 0.40
N HIS A 310 8.15 22.28 -0.32
CA HIS A 310 8.76 23.17 -1.31
C HIS A 310 7.76 23.56 -2.41
N LYS A 311 7.04 22.58 -2.97
CA LYS A 311 6.01 22.84 -4.00
C LYS A 311 4.89 23.75 -3.49
N LEU A 312 4.40 23.52 -2.26
CA LEU A 312 3.41 24.43 -1.65
C LEU A 312 3.92 25.85 -1.50
N ILE A 313 5.16 26.04 -1.05
CA ILE A 313 5.77 27.37 -0.92
C ILE A 313 5.93 28.04 -2.30
N GLU A 314 6.41 27.30 -3.31
CA GLU A 314 6.50 27.77 -4.69
C GLU A 314 5.12 28.21 -5.20
N GLU A 315 4.09 27.37 -4.99
CA GLU A 315 2.73 27.67 -5.39
C GLU A 315 2.20 28.94 -4.71
N PHE A 316 2.41 29.09 -3.40
CA PHE A 316 2.05 30.32 -2.67
C PHE A 316 2.70 31.57 -3.27
N ILE A 317 4.00 31.52 -3.56
CA ILE A 317 4.75 32.64 -4.13
C ILE A 317 4.20 33.00 -5.52
N VAL A 318 4.00 32.00 -6.37
CA VAL A 318 3.52 32.21 -7.74
C VAL A 318 2.08 32.72 -7.75
N VAL A 319 1.21 32.18 -6.91
CA VAL A 319 -0.19 32.67 -6.74
C VAL A 319 -0.18 34.11 -6.28
N ALA A 320 0.63 34.46 -5.27
CA ALA A 320 0.75 35.84 -4.79
C ALA A 320 1.22 36.80 -5.88
N LEU A 321 2.20 36.37 -6.71
CA LEU A 321 2.72 37.15 -7.81
C LEU A 321 1.68 37.35 -8.91
N VAL A 322 0.96 36.31 -9.30
CA VAL A 322 -0.15 36.41 -10.28
C VAL A 322 -1.23 37.37 -9.78
N CYS A 323 -1.65 37.22 -8.51
CA CYS A 323 -2.63 38.13 -7.90
C CYS A 323 -2.13 39.59 -7.93
N ALA A 324 -0.86 39.84 -7.62
CA ALA A 324 -0.29 41.19 -7.63
C ALA A 324 -0.27 41.81 -9.05
N ILE A 325 0.08 41.03 -10.08
CA ILE A 325 0.14 41.46 -11.47
C ILE A 325 -1.24 41.78 -12.02
N PHE A 326 -2.22 40.92 -11.80
CA PHE A 326 -3.56 41.09 -12.35
C PHE A 326 -4.37 42.17 -11.62
N LEU A 327 -4.35 42.20 -10.28
CA LEU A 327 -5.09 43.16 -9.49
C LEU A 327 -4.45 44.54 -9.50
N TRP A 328 -3.16 44.64 -9.79
CA TRP A 328 -2.36 45.88 -9.79
C TRP A 328 -2.56 46.77 -8.54
N HIS A 329 -2.97 46.13 -7.45
CA HIS A 329 -3.17 46.76 -6.15
C HIS A 329 -2.71 45.81 -5.04
N VAL A 330 -1.57 46.12 -4.42
CA VAL A 330 -0.90 45.23 -3.45
C VAL A 330 -1.81 44.85 -2.28
N ARG A 331 -2.57 45.80 -1.76
CA ARG A 331 -3.47 45.57 -0.62
C ARG A 331 -4.61 44.62 -0.96
N SER A 332 -5.15 44.70 -2.18
CA SER A 332 -6.15 43.75 -2.66
C SER A 332 -5.57 42.36 -2.89
N ALA A 333 -4.34 42.28 -3.45
CA ALA A 333 -3.64 41.03 -3.60
C ALA A 333 -3.37 40.39 -2.23
N LEU A 334 -3.02 41.16 -1.22
CA LEU A 334 -2.79 40.68 0.14
C LEU A 334 -4.06 40.08 0.77
N VAL A 335 -5.27 40.63 0.48
CA VAL A 335 -6.54 40.04 0.93
C VAL A 335 -6.72 38.63 0.35
N ALA A 336 -6.44 38.43 -0.96
CA ALA A 336 -6.56 37.14 -1.60
C ALA A 336 -5.53 36.16 -1.04
N VAL A 337 -4.27 36.57 -0.89
CA VAL A 337 -3.17 35.71 -0.44
C VAL A 337 -3.35 35.24 1.01
N ILE A 338 -3.84 36.11 1.91
CA ILE A 338 -3.99 35.77 3.34
C ILE A 338 -5.10 34.75 3.60
N THR A 339 -6.08 34.64 2.68
CA THR A 339 -7.14 33.61 2.79
C THR A 339 -6.60 32.19 2.63
N LEU A 340 -5.50 32.00 1.90
CA LEU A 340 -4.88 30.69 1.68
C LEU A 340 -4.37 30.04 2.97
N PRO A 341 -3.43 30.63 3.73
CA PRO A 341 -2.93 30.00 4.96
C PRO A 341 -4.04 29.81 5.99
N LEU A 342 -5.04 30.68 6.03
CA LEU A 342 -6.19 30.55 6.93
C LEU A 342 -7.09 29.37 6.50
N GLY A 343 -7.37 29.23 5.21
CA GLY A 343 -8.14 28.11 4.68
C GLY A 343 -7.43 26.78 4.92
N LEU A 344 -6.12 26.74 4.72
CA LEU A 344 -5.31 25.57 5.03
C LEU A 344 -5.32 25.23 6.52
N ALA A 345 -5.20 26.23 7.39
CA ALA A 345 -5.26 26.01 8.84
C ALA A 345 -6.61 25.39 9.25
N LEU A 346 -7.74 25.87 8.67
CA LEU A 346 -9.06 25.28 8.90
C LEU A 346 -9.15 23.85 8.38
N ALA A 347 -8.57 23.54 7.21
CA ALA A 347 -8.51 22.19 6.68
C ALA A 347 -7.70 21.25 7.58
N PHE A 348 -6.54 21.68 8.09
CA PHE A 348 -5.75 20.92 9.05
C PHE A 348 -6.47 20.70 10.40
N ILE A 349 -7.27 21.66 10.85
CA ILE A 349 -8.11 21.48 12.03
C ILE A 349 -9.14 20.38 11.78
N ALA A 350 -9.82 20.39 10.63
CA ALA A 350 -10.77 19.36 10.26
C ALA A 350 -10.10 17.98 10.15
N MET A 351 -8.91 17.89 9.51
CA MET A 351 -8.11 16.67 9.43
C MET A 351 -7.79 16.11 10.83
N HIS A 352 -7.39 16.98 11.77
CA HIS A 352 -7.06 16.57 13.13
C HIS A 352 -8.26 15.94 13.84
N PHE A 353 -9.45 16.55 13.73
CA PHE A 353 -10.68 15.98 14.31
C PHE A 353 -11.14 14.68 13.66
N GLN A 354 -10.80 14.47 12.38
CA GLN A 354 -11.09 13.24 11.67
C GLN A 354 -10.00 12.16 11.84
N GLY A 355 -8.89 12.46 12.51
CA GLY A 355 -7.76 11.53 12.64
C GLY A 355 -7.01 11.26 11.33
N LEU A 356 -7.10 12.16 10.35
CA LEU A 356 -6.40 12.01 9.07
C LEU A 356 -4.92 12.38 9.20
N ASN A 357 -4.05 11.50 8.67
CA ASN A 357 -2.62 11.73 8.63
C ASN A 357 -2.23 12.67 7.49
N ALA A 358 -1.17 13.47 7.72
CA ALA A 358 -0.52 14.21 6.65
C ALA A 358 0.35 13.24 5.84
N ASN A 359 -0.02 12.98 4.59
CA ASN A 359 0.66 12.07 3.67
C ASN A 359 0.65 12.67 2.25
N ILE A 360 1.32 12.02 1.29
CA ILE A 360 1.39 12.48 -0.10
C ILE A 360 -0.01 12.79 -0.65
N MET A 361 -1.00 11.96 -0.37
CA MET A 361 -2.35 12.11 -0.90
C MET A 361 -3.09 13.28 -0.25
N SER A 362 -3.03 13.42 1.07
CA SER A 362 -3.70 14.52 1.79
C SER A 362 -3.06 15.88 1.47
N LEU A 363 -1.73 15.96 1.44
CA LEU A 363 -1.03 17.19 1.07
C LEU A 363 -1.21 17.53 -0.41
N GLY A 364 -1.28 16.50 -1.27
CA GLY A 364 -1.63 16.67 -2.67
C GLY A 364 -3.05 17.21 -2.90
N GLY A 365 -4.01 16.76 -2.10
CA GLY A 365 -5.37 17.31 -2.11
C GLY A 365 -5.40 18.80 -1.74
N ILE A 366 -4.56 19.21 -0.80
CA ILE A 366 -4.36 20.62 -0.43
C ILE A 366 -3.77 21.39 -1.62
N ALA A 367 -2.68 20.92 -2.22
CA ALA A 367 -2.03 21.58 -3.34
C ALA A 367 -3.00 21.80 -4.52
N ILE A 368 -3.79 20.77 -4.87
CA ILE A 368 -4.83 20.92 -5.90
C ILE A 368 -5.92 21.94 -5.50
N ALA A 369 -6.20 22.09 -4.22
CA ALA A 369 -7.21 23.01 -3.73
C ALA A 369 -6.75 24.47 -3.74
N VAL A 370 -5.45 24.76 -3.53
CA VAL A 370 -4.91 26.12 -3.40
C VAL A 370 -5.29 27.02 -4.59
N GLY A 371 -5.14 26.53 -5.83
CA GLY A 371 -5.51 27.28 -7.02
C GLY A 371 -6.99 27.66 -7.09
N ALA A 372 -7.87 26.72 -6.66
CA ALA A 372 -9.31 26.95 -6.65
C ALA A 372 -9.79 27.79 -5.44
N MET A 373 -9.08 27.70 -4.32
CA MET A 373 -9.42 28.47 -3.10
C MET A 373 -9.31 29.99 -3.30
N VAL A 374 -8.32 30.41 -4.07
CA VAL A 374 -8.10 31.86 -4.32
C VAL A 374 -9.14 32.44 -5.22
N ASP A 375 -9.76 31.68 -6.11
CA ASP A 375 -10.71 32.16 -7.11
C ASP A 375 -11.92 32.87 -6.47
N ALA A 376 -12.47 32.31 -5.43
CA ALA A 376 -13.59 32.93 -4.71
C ALA A 376 -13.23 34.31 -4.14
N ALA A 377 -12.04 34.47 -3.57
CA ALA A 377 -11.55 35.75 -3.07
C ALA A 377 -11.29 36.74 -4.21
N ILE A 378 -10.71 36.27 -5.33
CA ILE A 378 -10.47 37.09 -6.51
C ILE A 378 -11.74 37.68 -7.07
N VAL A 379 -12.78 36.84 -7.28
CA VAL A 379 -14.07 37.29 -7.82
C VAL A 379 -14.73 38.32 -6.89
N MET A 380 -14.67 38.12 -5.60
CA MET A 380 -15.21 39.01 -4.60
C MET A 380 -14.48 40.35 -4.61
N ILE A 381 -13.15 40.34 -4.63
CA ILE A 381 -12.32 41.55 -4.65
C ILE A 381 -12.52 42.35 -5.94
N GLU A 382 -12.62 41.66 -7.07
CA GLU A 382 -12.84 42.30 -8.35
C GLU A 382 -14.20 42.97 -8.45
N ASN A 383 -15.25 42.30 -7.94
CA ASN A 383 -16.56 42.94 -7.89
C ASN A 383 -16.59 44.20 -6.98
N ALA A 384 -15.86 44.13 -5.86
CA ALA A 384 -15.68 45.30 -4.99
C ALA A 384 -14.92 46.44 -5.71
N HIS A 385 -13.90 46.15 -6.51
CA HIS A 385 -13.18 47.15 -7.31
C HIS A 385 -14.14 47.82 -8.30
N LYS A 386 -15.01 47.09 -9.01
CA LYS A 386 -15.99 47.65 -9.93
C LYS A 386 -17.00 48.57 -9.25
N HIS A 387 -17.49 48.19 -8.09
CA HIS A 387 -18.40 49.04 -7.32
C HIS A 387 -17.71 50.29 -6.80
N ILE A 388 -16.45 50.21 -6.36
CA ILE A 388 -15.67 51.37 -5.92
C ILE A 388 -15.39 52.29 -7.11
N GLU A 389 -14.98 51.76 -8.27
CA GLU A 389 -14.75 52.55 -9.50
C GLU A 389 -16.02 53.26 -9.95
N ALA A 390 -17.17 52.59 -9.99
CA ALA A 390 -18.46 53.18 -10.32
C ALA A 390 -18.87 54.29 -9.32
N TRP A 391 -18.55 54.11 -8.01
CA TRP A 391 -18.81 55.14 -7.01
C TRP A 391 -17.90 56.35 -7.21
N GLU A 392 -16.60 56.16 -7.48
CA GLU A 392 -15.61 57.22 -7.77
C GLU A 392 -15.99 58.02 -9.04
N GLU A 393 -16.50 57.35 -10.08
CA GLU A 393 -16.99 58.01 -11.29
C GLU A 393 -18.24 58.86 -11.02
N ALA A 394 -19.14 58.42 -10.14
CA ALA A 394 -20.33 59.13 -9.75
C ALA A 394 -20.06 60.30 -8.79
N HIS A 395 -18.96 60.31 -8.06
CA HIS A 395 -18.57 61.30 -7.06
C HIS A 395 -17.13 61.83 -7.30
N PRO A 396 -16.85 62.52 -8.40
CA PRO A 396 -15.49 62.97 -8.75
C PRO A 396 -14.85 63.84 -7.66
N GLY A 397 -13.74 63.38 -7.11
CA GLY A 397 -12.98 64.12 -6.09
C GLY A 397 -13.37 63.86 -4.64
N ALA A 398 -14.38 63.02 -4.37
CA ALA A 398 -14.72 62.58 -3.03
C ALA A 398 -13.87 61.38 -2.63
N ASP A 399 -13.49 61.31 -1.35
CA ASP A 399 -12.81 60.14 -0.78
C ASP A 399 -13.85 59.18 -0.20
N LEU A 400 -13.88 57.97 -0.70
CA LEU A 400 -14.73 56.91 -0.18
C LEU A 400 -14.26 56.46 1.22
N ALA A 401 -15.00 56.90 2.27
CA ALA A 401 -14.64 56.64 3.66
C ALA A 401 -15.85 56.30 4.56
N GLY A 402 -15.58 55.75 5.73
CA GLY A 402 -16.59 55.54 6.76
C GLY A 402 -17.75 54.60 6.38
N ALA A 403 -18.97 54.97 6.63
CA ALA A 403 -20.16 54.15 6.41
C ALA A 403 -20.44 53.88 4.94
N GLU A 404 -20.20 54.86 4.06
CA GLU A 404 -20.44 54.73 2.61
C GLU A 404 -19.54 53.62 2.00
N ARG A 405 -18.32 53.55 2.44
CA ARG A 405 -17.39 52.50 2.01
C ARG A 405 -17.88 51.08 2.38
N TRP A 406 -18.36 50.94 3.61
CA TRP A 406 -18.95 49.67 4.04
C TRP A 406 -20.18 49.32 3.25
N GLN A 407 -21.00 50.31 2.90
CA GLN A 407 -22.19 50.11 2.07
C GLN A 407 -21.78 49.58 0.67
N VAL A 408 -20.87 50.28 -0.02
CA VAL A 408 -20.39 49.89 -1.36
C VAL A 408 -19.83 48.47 -1.36
N ILE A 409 -19.00 48.10 -0.36
CA ILE A 409 -18.44 46.77 -0.26
C ILE A 409 -19.50 45.72 0.07
N THR A 410 -20.48 46.09 0.92
CA THR A 410 -21.58 45.16 1.24
C THR A 410 -22.46 44.90 0.01
N GLU A 411 -22.76 45.90 -0.79
CA GLU A 411 -23.52 45.75 -2.03
C GLU A 411 -22.77 44.84 -3.01
N ALA A 412 -21.46 45.08 -3.20
CA ALA A 412 -20.62 44.23 -4.03
C ALA A 412 -20.55 42.77 -3.55
N ALA A 413 -20.46 42.54 -2.24
CA ALA A 413 -20.42 41.22 -1.66
C ALA A 413 -21.75 40.46 -1.78
N VAL A 414 -22.89 41.17 -1.57
CA VAL A 414 -24.23 40.57 -1.69
C VAL A 414 -24.55 40.20 -3.13
N GLU A 415 -24.09 40.98 -4.11
CA GLU A 415 -24.32 40.70 -5.53
C GLU A 415 -23.74 39.35 -5.99
N VAL A 416 -22.46 39.05 -5.65
CA VAL A 416 -21.79 37.85 -6.12
C VAL A 416 -21.78 36.68 -5.14
N GLY A 417 -22.02 36.95 -3.85
CA GLY A 417 -21.94 35.98 -2.76
C GLY A 417 -22.75 34.70 -3.00
N PRO A 418 -24.05 34.76 -3.35
CA PRO A 418 -24.86 33.57 -3.60
C PRO A 418 -24.37 32.73 -4.76
N ALA A 419 -23.89 33.35 -5.86
CA ALA A 419 -23.36 32.64 -7.01
C ALA A 419 -22.04 31.95 -6.70
N LEU A 420 -21.16 32.60 -5.94
CA LEU A 420 -19.89 32.03 -5.48
C LEU A 420 -20.11 30.84 -4.53
N PHE A 421 -21.03 31.00 -3.56
CA PHE A 421 -21.34 29.89 -2.65
C PHE A 421 -21.86 28.67 -3.40
N MET A 422 -22.77 28.85 -4.36
CA MET A 422 -23.30 27.75 -5.17
C MET A 422 -22.23 27.10 -6.05
N SER A 423 -21.31 27.87 -6.63
CA SER A 423 -20.24 27.33 -7.43
C SER A 423 -19.25 26.51 -6.60
N LEU A 424 -18.85 27.02 -5.43
CA LEU A 424 -17.99 26.30 -4.51
C LEU A 424 -18.65 25.03 -3.94
N LEU A 425 -19.96 25.07 -3.70
CA LEU A 425 -20.73 23.89 -3.31
C LEU A 425 -20.71 22.82 -4.42
N ILE A 426 -20.86 23.22 -5.68
CA ILE A 426 -20.80 22.29 -6.82
C ILE A 426 -19.41 21.64 -6.91
N ILE A 427 -18.33 22.41 -6.78
CA ILE A 427 -16.97 21.89 -6.78
C ILE A 427 -16.75 20.90 -5.62
N THR A 428 -17.26 21.23 -4.43
CA THR A 428 -17.17 20.37 -3.26
C THR A 428 -17.88 19.04 -3.49
N LEU A 429 -19.11 19.09 -4.01
CA LEU A 429 -19.94 17.90 -4.26
C LEU A 429 -19.49 17.10 -5.49
N SER A 430 -18.71 17.68 -6.40
CA SER A 430 -18.15 16.93 -7.54
C SER A 430 -17.25 15.77 -7.11
N PHE A 431 -16.71 15.80 -5.89
CA PHE A 431 -15.86 14.76 -5.31
C PHE A 431 -16.62 13.57 -4.68
N ILE A 432 -17.96 13.59 -4.66
CA ILE A 432 -18.77 12.48 -4.15
C ILE A 432 -18.35 11.11 -4.71
N PRO A 433 -18.05 10.94 -6.02
CA PRO A 433 -17.65 9.65 -6.55
C PRO A 433 -16.41 9.07 -5.87
N ILE A 434 -15.48 9.92 -5.42
CA ILE A 434 -14.24 9.45 -4.76
C ILE A 434 -14.55 8.92 -3.36
N PHE A 435 -15.50 9.54 -2.65
CA PHE A 435 -15.91 9.06 -1.32
C PHE A 435 -16.65 7.72 -1.35
N THR A 436 -17.10 7.27 -2.51
CA THR A 436 -17.77 5.97 -2.68
C THR A 436 -16.82 4.86 -3.10
N LEU A 437 -15.55 5.17 -3.34
CA LEU A 437 -14.52 4.16 -3.56
C LEU A 437 -14.30 3.38 -2.26
N GLU A 438 -14.16 2.08 -2.38
CA GLU A 438 -13.95 1.14 -1.28
C GLU A 438 -12.58 0.48 -1.38
N GLY A 439 -12.18 -0.27 -0.36
CA GLY A 439 -10.91 -1.00 -0.35
C GLY A 439 -9.70 -0.06 -0.44
N GLN A 440 -8.69 -0.50 -1.16
CA GLN A 440 -7.45 0.27 -1.33
C GLN A 440 -7.66 1.62 -2.02
N GLU A 441 -8.54 1.68 -3.02
CA GLU A 441 -8.83 2.88 -3.78
C GLU A 441 -9.43 3.96 -2.88
N GLY A 442 -10.38 3.57 -2.02
CA GLY A 442 -11.01 4.46 -1.06
C GLY A 442 -10.02 4.99 -0.02
N ARG A 443 -9.15 4.11 0.51
CA ARG A 443 -8.13 4.49 1.49
C ARG A 443 -7.05 5.38 0.88
N LEU A 444 -6.67 5.15 -0.38
CA LEU A 444 -5.66 5.94 -1.06
C LEU A 444 -6.19 7.35 -1.41
N PHE A 445 -7.35 7.42 -2.08
CA PHE A 445 -7.90 8.69 -2.56
C PHE A 445 -8.79 9.41 -1.55
N GLY A 446 -9.27 8.72 -0.52
CA GLY A 446 -10.06 9.29 0.57
C GLY A 446 -9.39 10.50 1.24
N PRO A 447 -8.14 10.41 1.73
CA PRO A 447 -7.42 11.53 2.32
C PRO A 447 -7.32 12.74 1.39
N LEU A 448 -7.06 12.52 0.09
CA LEU A 448 -7.03 13.58 -0.92
C LEU A 448 -8.41 14.24 -1.08
N ALA A 449 -9.47 13.43 -1.19
CA ALA A 449 -10.83 13.94 -1.34
C ALA A 449 -11.27 14.73 -0.11
N TRP A 450 -11.01 14.24 1.10
CA TRP A 450 -11.32 14.92 2.34
C TRP A 450 -10.58 16.25 2.48
N THR A 451 -9.27 16.27 2.25
CA THR A 451 -8.46 17.49 2.42
C THR A 451 -8.83 18.54 1.39
N LYS A 452 -9.08 18.15 0.14
CA LYS A 452 -9.60 19.09 -0.87
C LYS A 452 -10.98 19.60 -0.50
N THR A 453 -11.90 18.73 -0.08
CA THR A 453 -13.26 19.11 0.32
C THR A 453 -13.26 20.09 1.49
N TRP A 454 -12.47 19.83 2.53
CA TRP A 454 -12.33 20.74 3.67
C TRP A 454 -11.68 22.06 3.30
N SER A 455 -10.67 22.05 2.42
CA SER A 455 -10.04 23.26 1.91
C SER A 455 -11.04 24.11 1.12
N MET A 456 -11.86 23.51 0.28
CA MET A 456 -12.91 24.22 -0.48
C MET A 456 -14.03 24.74 0.41
N ALA A 457 -14.47 23.95 1.40
CA ALA A 457 -15.47 24.40 2.37
C ALA A 457 -14.95 25.58 3.22
N ALA A 458 -13.68 25.50 3.65
CA ALA A 458 -13.02 26.61 4.34
C ALA A 458 -12.93 27.87 3.46
N SER A 459 -12.57 27.71 2.19
CA SER A 459 -12.54 28.82 1.23
C SER A 459 -13.91 29.46 1.03
N ALA A 460 -14.97 28.64 0.89
CA ALA A 460 -16.35 29.14 0.78
C ALA A 460 -16.76 29.94 2.01
N PHE A 461 -16.44 29.43 3.20
CA PHE A 461 -16.71 30.12 4.45
C PHE A 461 -15.93 31.45 4.56
N LEU A 462 -14.62 31.41 4.26
CA LEU A 462 -13.79 32.63 4.33
C LEU A 462 -14.21 33.67 3.28
N ALA A 463 -14.58 33.24 2.07
CA ALA A 463 -15.01 34.13 1.01
C ALA A 463 -16.28 34.91 1.40
N VAL A 464 -17.22 34.28 2.11
CA VAL A 464 -18.47 34.92 2.56
C VAL A 464 -18.29 35.75 3.84
N VAL A 465 -17.45 35.27 4.78
CA VAL A 465 -17.34 35.87 6.13
C VAL A 465 -16.14 36.80 6.25
N LEU A 466 -14.96 36.36 5.84
CA LEU A 466 -13.71 37.09 6.10
C LEU A 466 -13.31 38.05 4.98
N VAL A 467 -13.43 37.62 3.73
CA VAL A 467 -12.99 38.45 2.58
C VAL A 467 -13.69 39.79 2.53
N PRO A 468 -15.05 39.93 2.70
CA PRO A 468 -15.72 41.24 2.73
C PRO A 468 -15.21 42.14 3.86
N VAL A 469 -14.90 41.56 5.02
CA VAL A 469 -14.34 42.34 6.15
C VAL A 469 -12.93 42.81 5.85
N LEU A 470 -12.07 41.96 5.32
CA LEU A 470 -10.70 42.34 4.93
C LEU A 470 -10.71 43.39 3.82
N MET A 471 -11.63 43.29 2.84
CA MET A 471 -11.82 44.32 1.81
C MET A 471 -12.18 45.68 2.45
N GLY A 472 -13.12 45.68 3.36
CA GLY A 472 -13.53 46.91 4.10
C GLY A 472 -12.41 47.55 4.89
N LEU A 473 -11.49 46.71 5.46
CA LEU A 473 -10.39 47.20 6.28
C LEU A 473 -9.18 47.64 5.45
N TRP A 474 -8.83 46.88 4.40
CA TRP A 474 -7.53 46.97 3.74
C TRP A 474 -7.55 47.58 2.34
N ILE A 475 -8.64 47.47 1.57
CA ILE A 475 -8.74 48.10 0.26
C ILE A 475 -8.94 49.62 0.44
N ARG A 476 -7.82 50.35 0.49
CA ARG A 476 -7.79 51.81 0.69
C ARG A 476 -6.86 52.49 -0.32
N GLY A 477 -7.16 53.72 -0.69
CA GLY A 477 -6.40 54.52 -1.67
C GLY A 477 -7.03 54.42 -3.06
N LYS A 478 -6.43 55.11 -4.04
CA LYS A 478 -6.89 55.10 -5.42
C LYS A 478 -6.65 53.76 -6.05
N ILE A 479 -7.73 53.13 -6.45
CA ILE A 479 -7.69 51.86 -7.21
C ILE A 479 -7.44 52.22 -8.68
N PRO A 480 -6.40 51.70 -9.34
CA PRO A 480 -6.21 51.98 -10.76
C PRO A 480 -7.39 51.45 -11.58
N PRO A 481 -8.05 52.27 -12.41
CA PRO A 481 -9.12 51.83 -13.29
C PRO A 481 -8.70 50.61 -14.11
N GLU A 482 -9.67 49.71 -14.37
CA GLU A 482 -9.38 48.47 -15.14
C GLU A 482 -8.76 48.73 -16.51
N ASP A 483 -9.17 49.85 -17.15
CA ASP A 483 -8.67 50.29 -18.46
C ASP A 483 -7.22 50.74 -18.46
N LYS A 484 -6.64 51.07 -17.32
CA LYS A 484 -5.21 51.48 -17.22
C LYS A 484 -4.23 50.30 -17.11
N ASN A 485 -4.72 49.13 -16.73
CA ASN A 485 -3.88 47.91 -16.69
C ASN A 485 -3.54 47.45 -18.13
N PRO A 486 -2.27 47.47 -18.54
CA PRO A 486 -1.88 47.13 -19.93
C PRO A 486 -2.22 45.67 -20.28
N LEU A 487 -2.14 44.76 -19.31
CA LEU A 487 -2.49 43.36 -19.52
C LEU A 487 -3.99 43.21 -19.80
N ASN A 488 -4.83 43.84 -18.99
CA ASN A 488 -6.28 43.77 -19.17
C ASN A 488 -6.70 44.39 -20.51
N ARG A 489 -6.13 45.54 -20.87
CA ARG A 489 -6.38 46.20 -22.14
C ARG A 489 -6.02 45.31 -23.32
N TRP A 490 -4.89 44.61 -23.27
CA TRP A 490 -4.46 43.68 -24.29
C TRP A 490 -5.41 42.47 -24.39
N LEU A 491 -5.79 41.87 -23.26
CA LEU A 491 -6.72 40.75 -23.20
C LEU A 491 -8.10 41.09 -23.79
N VAL A 492 -8.68 42.21 -23.36
CA VAL A 492 -10.00 42.65 -23.85
C VAL A 492 -9.95 43.00 -25.33
N ARG A 493 -8.91 43.71 -25.83
CA ARG A 493 -8.73 44.03 -27.24
C ARG A 493 -8.60 42.76 -28.09
N LEU A 494 -7.99 41.72 -27.61
CA LEU A 494 -7.86 40.43 -28.31
C LEU A 494 -9.22 39.68 -28.29
N TYR A 495 -9.93 39.72 -27.21
CA TYR A 495 -11.15 38.97 -26.97
C TYR A 495 -12.36 39.51 -27.73
N GLN A 496 -12.60 40.83 -27.69
CA GLN A 496 -13.80 41.44 -28.25
C GLN A 496 -14.05 41.12 -29.74
N PRO A 497 -13.08 41.27 -30.66
CA PRO A 497 -13.31 40.95 -32.06
C PRO A 497 -13.58 39.45 -32.28
N LEU A 498 -12.95 38.60 -31.51
CA LEU A 498 -13.18 37.15 -31.57
C LEU A 498 -14.60 36.78 -31.11
N LEU A 499 -15.04 37.36 -29.98
CA LEU A 499 -16.40 37.15 -29.49
C LEU A 499 -17.45 37.65 -30.45
N MET A 500 -17.27 38.82 -31.06
CA MET A 500 -18.20 39.34 -32.08
C MET A 500 -18.26 38.44 -33.31
N GLY A 501 -17.15 37.87 -33.71
CA GLY A 501 -17.11 36.83 -34.76
C GLY A 501 -17.93 35.59 -34.41
N VAL A 502 -17.78 35.12 -33.16
CA VAL A 502 -18.55 34.00 -32.60
C VAL A 502 -20.04 34.30 -32.53
N LEU A 503 -20.42 35.49 -32.03
CA LEU A 503 -21.83 35.89 -31.92
C LEU A 503 -22.51 36.11 -33.28
N ARG A 504 -21.75 36.52 -34.32
CA ARG A 504 -22.27 36.62 -35.69
C ARG A 504 -22.58 35.25 -36.30
N ARG A 505 -21.84 34.20 -35.92
CA ARG A 505 -21.98 32.84 -36.46
C ARG A 505 -22.08 31.78 -35.33
N PRO A 506 -23.06 31.83 -34.45
CA PRO A 506 -23.10 30.96 -33.26
C PRO A 506 -23.26 29.49 -33.59
N LYS A 507 -23.95 29.13 -34.67
CA LYS A 507 -24.09 27.74 -35.12
C LYS A 507 -22.78 27.13 -35.61
N THR A 508 -21.93 27.90 -36.29
CA THR A 508 -20.61 27.45 -36.74
C THR A 508 -19.68 27.27 -35.56
N THR A 509 -19.75 28.11 -34.53
CA THR A 509 -18.99 27.96 -33.31
C THR A 509 -19.36 26.67 -32.57
N LEU A 510 -20.66 26.40 -32.43
CA LEU A 510 -21.10 25.15 -31.77
C LEU A 510 -20.73 23.91 -32.61
N PHE A 511 -20.75 24.00 -33.93
CA PHE A 511 -20.28 22.93 -34.79
C PHE A 511 -18.77 22.70 -34.66
N ALA A 512 -17.98 23.77 -34.61
CA ALA A 512 -16.54 23.67 -34.35
C ALA A 512 -16.26 23.08 -32.96
N ALA A 513 -17.01 23.46 -31.93
CA ALA A 513 -16.90 22.87 -30.60
C ALA A 513 -17.25 21.37 -30.60
N LEU A 514 -18.26 20.97 -31.39
CA LEU A 514 -18.59 19.55 -31.55
C LEU A 514 -17.47 18.77 -32.27
N LEU A 515 -16.82 19.37 -33.26
CA LEU A 515 -15.67 18.75 -33.94
C LEU A 515 -14.48 18.56 -33.01
N VAL A 516 -14.21 19.53 -32.11
CA VAL A 516 -13.17 19.42 -31.06
C VAL A 516 -13.51 18.28 -30.12
N LEU A 517 -14.77 18.16 -29.69
CA LEU A 517 -15.23 17.07 -28.84
C LEU A 517 -15.06 15.70 -29.53
N ILE A 518 -15.48 15.57 -30.79
CA ILE A 518 -15.29 14.32 -31.55
C ILE A 518 -13.80 14.01 -31.73
N GLY A 519 -12.98 15.02 -32.02
CA GLY A 519 -11.53 14.86 -32.10
C GLY A 519 -10.89 14.39 -30.80
N GLY A 520 -11.51 14.66 -29.67
CA GLY A 520 -11.09 14.16 -28.35
C GLY A 520 -11.32 12.65 -28.16
N LEU A 521 -12.18 12.01 -28.96
CA LEU A 521 -12.41 10.57 -28.89
C LEU A 521 -11.21 9.76 -29.41
N TYR A 522 -10.46 10.31 -30.39
CA TYR A 522 -9.30 9.63 -30.95
C TYR A 522 -8.22 9.29 -29.93
N PRO A 523 -7.78 10.21 -29.05
CA PRO A 523 -6.84 9.84 -28.00
C PRO A 523 -7.42 8.85 -26.97
N VAL A 524 -8.71 8.90 -26.66
CA VAL A 524 -9.33 8.03 -25.64
C VAL A 524 -9.16 6.56 -25.99
N GLU A 525 -9.32 6.19 -27.27
CA GLU A 525 -9.15 4.80 -27.73
C GLU A 525 -7.69 4.31 -27.62
N LYS A 526 -6.73 5.24 -27.58
CA LYS A 526 -5.31 4.93 -27.49
C LYS A 526 -4.72 5.06 -26.11
N LEU A 527 -5.44 5.71 -25.18
CA LEU A 527 -5.05 5.79 -23.79
C LEU A 527 -5.35 4.43 -23.14
N GLY A 528 -4.31 3.64 -22.86
CA GLY A 528 -4.44 2.39 -22.12
C GLY A 528 -4.87 2.61 -20.68
N GLY A 529 -5.22 1.53 -19.98
CA GLY A 529 -5.63 1.55 -18.56
C GLY A 529 -4.54 1.05 -17.62
N GLU A 530 -4.34 1.75 -16.50
CA GLU A 530 -3.52 1.30 -15.36
C GLU A 530 -4.30 1.53 -14.06
N PHE A 531 -3.97 0.78 -13.00
CA PHE A 531 -4.58 1.04 -11.70
C PHE A 531 -4.01 2.31 -11.07
N LEU A 532 -2.70 2.32 -10.86
CA LEU A 532 -1.93 3.44 -10.32
C LEU A 532 -0.55 3.47 -10.97
N PRO A 533 0.05 4.64 -11.14
CA PRO A 533 1.45 4.74 -11.54
C PRO A 533 2.35 4.12 -10.46
N GLN A 534 3.53 3.66 -10.85
CA GLN A 534 4.53 3.22 -9.90
C GLN A 534 5.00 4.41 -9.07
N ILE A 535 4.93 4.28 -7.74
CA ILE A 535 5.41 5.30 -6.82
C ILE A 535 6.89 5.03 -6.58
N ALA A 536 7.75 6.00 -6.87
CA ALA A 536 9.17 5.90 -6.58
C ALA A 536 9.39 6.01 -5.05
N GLU A 537 9.66 4.88 -4.42
CA GLU A 537 9.93 4.82 -2.98
C GLU A 537 11.39 5.17 -2.65
N GLY A 538 12.28 5.14 -3.65
CA GLY A 538 13.71 5.37 -3.52
C GLY A 538 14.52 4.11 -3.21
N ASP A 539 13.86 3.05 -2.74
CA ASP A 539 14.41 1.72 -2.55
C ASP A 539 13.74 0.74 -3.52
N ILE A 540 14.42 -0.35 -3.87
CA ILE A 540 13.90 -1.40 -4.75
C ILE A 540 13.77 -2.69 -3.95
N LEU A 541 12.73 -3.46 -4.20
CA LEU A 541 12.57 -4.82 -3.70
C LEU A 541 12.70 -5.81 -4.84
N TYR A 542 13.70 -6.69 -4.75
CA TYR A 542 13.91 -7.79 -5.68
C TYR A 542 13.26 -9.05 -5.14
N MET A 543 12.32 -9.62 -5.89
CA MET A 543 11.55 -10.80 -5.49
C MET A 543 11.55 -11.88 -6.57
N PRO A 544 12.68 -12.55 -6.83
CA PRO A 544 12.73 -13.59 -7.83
C PRO A 544 11.89 -14.79 -7.41
N SER A 545 11.50 -15.59 -8.40
CA SER A 545 10.89 -16.90 -8.18
C SER A 545 11.89 -18.01 -8.50
N THR A 546 12.08 -18.92 -7.55
CA THR A 546 12.90 -20.12 -7.69
C THR A 546 12.02 -21.35 -7.88
N LEU A 547 12.64 -22.47 -8.23
CA LEU A 547 11.96 -23.77 -8.27
C LEU A 547 11.61 -24.23 -6.85
N PRO A 548 10.46 -24.90 -6.65
CA PRO A 548 10.08 -25.42 -5.35
C PRO A 548 11.06 -26.49 -4.84
N GLY A 549 11.18 -26.60 -3.50
CA GLY A 549 11.99 -27.62 -2.85
C GLY A 549 13.50 -27.31 -2.80
N VAL A 550 13.87 -26.04 -2.85
CA VAL A 550 15.25 -25.58 -2.63
C VAL A 550 15.66 -25.84 -1.18
N SER A 551 16.88 -26.38 -0.97
CA SER A 551 17.45 -26.58 0.37
C SER A 551 17.85 -25.22 1.00
N SER A 552 17.94 -25.15 2.34
CA SER A 552 18.37 -23.94 3.03
C SER A 552 19.78 -23.48 2.64
N SER A 553 20.69 -24.43 2.40
CA SER A 553 22.06 -24.14 1.95
C SER A 553 22.10 -23.58 0.53
N GLU A 554 21.29 -24.13 -0.38
CA GLU A 554 21.20 -23.61 -1.76
C GLU A 554 20.50 -22.25 -1.79
N ALA A 555 19.45 -22.05 -0.97
CA ALA A 555 18.81 -20.75 -0.82
C ALA A 555 19.79 -19.69 -0.31
N ALA A 556 20.63 -20.01 0.68
CA ALA A 556 21.68 -19.13 1.18
C ALA A 556 22.72 -18.79 0.11
N ALA A 557 23.20 -19.80 -0.62
CA ALA A 557 24.20 -19.62 -1.68
C ALA A 557 23.65 -18.78 -2.84
N MET A 558 22.38 -19.00 -3.22
CA MET A 558 21.70 -18.24 -4.25
C MET A 558 21.49 -16.79 -3.82
N LEU A 559 21.03 -16.57 -2.58
CA LEU A 559 20.82 -15.25 -1.99
C LEU A 559 22.14 -14.47 -1.98
N GLN A 560 23.21 -15.02 -1.44
CA GLN A 560 24.52 -14.37 -1.40
C GLN A 560 25.03 -14.02 -2.80
N LYS A 561 24.82 -14.89 -3.78
CA LYS A 561 25.26 -14.67 -5.17
C LYS A 561 24.47 -13.55 -5.84
N THR A 562 23.14 -13.52 -5.66
CA THR A 562 22.30 -12.45 -6.20
C THR A 562 22.63 -11.11 -5.57
N ASP A 563 22.76 -11.05 -4.25
CA ASP A 563 23.04 -9.84 -3.51
C ASP A 563 24.42 -9.26 -3.86
N LYS A 564 25.42 -10.12 -4.02
CA LYS A 564 26.74 -9.72 -4.50
C LYS A 564 26.71 -9.15 -5.91
N LEU A 565 25.92 -9.72 -6.83
CA LEU A 565 25.74 -9.16 -8.17
C LEU A 565 25.04 -7.80 -8.14
N ILE A 566 23.97 -7.67 -7.38
CA ILE A 566 23.22 -6.42 -7.20
C ILE A 566 24.14 -5.31 -6.66
N ARG A 567 24.99 -5.64 -5.68
CA ARG A 567 25.93 -4.70 -5.07
C ARG A 567 26.97 -4.12 -6.02
N THR A 568 27.19 -4.76 -7.20
CA THR A 568 28.13 -4.25 -8.22
C THR A 568 27.61 -3.02 -8.96
N VAL A 569 26.29 -2.74 -8.94
CA VAL A 569 25.72 -1.58 -9.61
C VAL A 569 26.08 -0.31 -8.83
N PRO A 570 26.68 0.72 -9.46
CA PRO A 570 27.25 1.87 -8.74
C PRO A 570 26.25 2.69 -7.90
N GLU A 571 24.99 2.73 -8.31
CA GLU A 571 23.90 3.45 -7.63
C GLU A 571 23.41 2.74 -6.35
N VAL A 572 23.78 1.47 -6.16
CA VAL A 572 23.37 0.69 -4.99
C VAL A 572 24.24 1.07 -3.79
N ALA A 573 23.58 1.39 -2.66
CA ALA A 573 24.23 1.73 -1.40
C ALA A 573 24.34 0.51 -0.48
N THR A 574 23.26 -0.27 -0.31
CA THR A 574 23.20 -1.44 0.59
C THR A 574 22.23 -2.46 0.01
N VAL A 575 22.55 -3.72 0.17
CA VAL A 575 21.74 -4.86 -0.27
C VAL A 575 21.46 -5.76 0.93
N PHE A 576 20.21 -5.92 1.29
CA PHE A 576 19.79 -6.79 2.37
C PHE A 576 18.82 -7.84 1.85
N GLY A 577 19.31 -9.05 1.72
CA GLY A 577 18.55 -10.18 1.23
C GLY A 577 17.97 -11.06 2.33
N LYS A 578 16.76 -11.59 2.08
CA LYS A 578 16.09 -12.57 2.92
C LYS A 578 15.57 -13.70 2.03
N ALA A 579 15.84 -14.95 2.41
CA ALA A 579 15.22 -16.15 1.85
C ALA A 579 14.38 -16.84 2.94
N GLY A 580 13.14 -17.19 2.61
CA GLY A 580 12.21 -17.70 3.61
C GLY A 580 11.61 -16.62 4.51
N ARG A 581 11.17 -17.00 5.73
CA ARG A 581 10.39 -16.14 6.60
C ARG A 581 11.19 -15.54 7.76
N ALA A 582 10.80 -14.34 8.18
CA ALA A 582 11.12 -13.80 9.50
C ALA A 582 10.25 -14.47 10.58
N ASP A 583 10.66 -14.34 11.83
CA ASP A 583 9.91 -14.92 12.96
C ASP A 583 8.77 -13.99 13.40
N THR A 584 7.73 -13.94 12.56
CA THR A 584 6.51 -13.14 12.79
C THR A 584 5.33 -13.81 12.08
N ALA A 585 4.12 -13.55 12.59
CA ALA A 585 2.89 -13.96 11.91
C ALA A 585 2.60 -13.17 10.61
N THR A 586 3.25 -12.02 10.40
CA THR A 586 3.07 -11.19 9.23
C THR A 586 3.90 -11.63 8.01
N ASP A 587 4.70 -12.70 8.14
CA ASP A 587 5.56 -13.22 7.07
C ASP A 587 5.33 -14.73 6.88
N SER A 588 4.60 -15.09 5.83
CA SER A 588 4.32 -16.48 5.45
C SER A 588 5.18 -16.97 4.28
N ALA A 589 6.39 -16.40 4.11
CA ALA A 589 7.26 -16.73 2.99
C ALA A 589 7.87 -18.13 3.12
N PRO A 590 7.80 -18.99 2.09
CA PRO A 590 8.56 -20.26 2.01
C PRO A 590 10.03 -19.99 1.66
N LEU A 591 10.91 -20.99 1.84
CA LEU A 591 12.36 -20.85 1.56
C LEU A 591 12.69 -20.47 0.12
N GLU A 592 11.88 -20.90 -0.83
CA GLU A 592 11.99 -20.54 -2.25
C GLU A 592 11.62 -19.09 -2.57
N MET A 593 11.10 -18.36 -1.62
CA MET A 593 10.79 -16.94 -1.76
C MET A 593 11.96 -16.10 -1.26
N ILE A 594 12.64 -15.47 -2.21
CA ILE A 594 13.71 -14.51 -1.93
C ILE A 594 13.11 -13.10 -1.96
N GLU A 595 13.50 -12.29 -1.00
CA GLU A 595 13.17 -10.87 -0.90
C GLU A 595 14.45 -10.11 -0.58
N THR A 596 14.94 -9.30 -1.52
CA THR A 596 16.13 -8.48 -1.29
C THR A 596 15.76 -7.00 -1.35
N THR A 597 15.93 -6.30 -0.25
CA THR A 597 15.78 -4.84 -0.17
C THR A 597 17.07 -4.17 -0.63
N ILE A 598 16.96 -3.31 -1.63
CA ILE A 598 18.06 -2.60 -2.25
C ILE A 598 17.89 -1.13 -1.95
N GLN A 599 18.77 -0.59 -1.10
CA GLN A 599 18.84 0.84 -0.86
C GLN A 599 19.71 1.49 -1.92
N LEU A 600 19.20 2.56 -2.53
CA LEU A 600 19.93 3.34 -3.51
C LEU A 600 20.63 4.52 -2.86
N LYS A 601 21.74 4.96 -3.46
CA LYS A 601 22.39 6.23 -3.12
C LYS A 601 21.45 7.39 -3.46
N PRO A 602 21.67 8.59 -2.87
CA PRO A 602 20.95 9.79 -3.27
C PRO A 602 21.06 10.05 -4.78
N GLU A 603 19.99 10.52 -5.42
CA GLU A 603 19.96 10.78 -6.87
C GLU A 603 21.09 11.70 -7.35
N SER A 604 21.57 12.61 -6.48
CA SER A 604 22.71 13.48 -6.76
C SER A 604 24.03 12.73 -6.97
N GLU A 605 24.13 11.49 -6.51
CA GLU A 605 25.31 10.63 -6.65
C GLU A 605 25.18 9.62 -7.78
N TRP A 606 24.03 9.60 -8.49
CA TRP A 606 23.82 8.71 -9.62
C TRP A 606 24.63 9.16 -10.83
N ARG A 607 25.01 8.22 -11.67
CA ARG A 607 25.66 8.50 -12.96
C ARG A 607 24.77 9.42 -13.82
N PRO A 608 25.35 10.37 -14.58
CA PRO A 608 24.58 11.30 -15.40
C PRO A 608 23.60 10.58 -16.34
N GLY A 609 22.32 10.99 -16.28
CA GLY A 609 21.25 10.44 -17.13
C GLY A 609 20.69 9.09 -16.69
N MET A 610 21.03 8.59 -15.49
CA MET A 610 20.38 7.45 -14.88
C MET A 610 19.01 7.85 -14.34
N THR A 611 18.06 6.92 -14.45
CA THR A 611 16.72 6.99 -13.87
C THR A 611 16.45 5.68 -13.15
N MET A 612 15.45 5.64 -12.29
CA MET A 612 15.03 4.41 -11.59
C MET A 612 14.81 3.25 -12.57
N GLU A 613 14.14 3.49 -13.68
CA GLU A 613 13.87 2.48 -14.71
C GLU A 613 15.15 1.92 -15.32
N LYS A 614 16.11 2.80 -15.64
CA LYS A 614 17.42 2.37 -16.18
C LYS A 614 18.25 1.58 -15.17
N ILE A 615 18.15 1.94 -13.88
CA ILE A 615 18.80 1.17 -12.80
C ILE A 615 18.19 -0.22 -12.73
N ILE A 616 16.84 -0.32 -12.75
CA ILE A 616 16.14 -1.61 -12.78
C ILE A 616 16.52 -2.43 -14.01
N ASP A 617 16.62 -1.82 -15.19
CA ASP A 617 17.06 -2.51 -16.42
C ASP A 617 18.51 -2.99 -16.35
N GLU A 618 19.40 -2.24 -15.70
CA GLU A 618 20.78 -2.64 -15.47
C GLU A 618 20.87 -3.79 -14.44
N LEU A 619 20.12 -3.70 -13.35
CA LEU A 619 19.98 -4.76 -12.37
C LEU A 619 19.44 -6.07 -13.01
N ASP A 620 18.40 -5.96 -13.82
CA ASP A 620 17.81 -7.12 -14.51
C ASP A 620 18.79 -7.81 -15.49
N LYS A 621 19.68 -7.03 -16.11
CA LYS A 621 20.74 -7.55 -16.96
C LYS A 621 21.88 -8.17 -16.16
N THR A 622 22.19 -7.60 -14.99
CA THR A 622 23.29 -8.04 -14.11
C THR A 622 22.95 -9.33 -13.40
N VAL A 623 21.70 -9.46 -12.93
CA VAL A 623 21.21 -10.63 -12.19
C VAL A 623 20.51 -11.59 -13.16
N ARG A 624 21.27 -12.31 -13.98
CA ARG A 624 20.75 -13.37 -14.86
C ARG A 624 21.29 -14.72 -14.46
N LEU A 625 20.51 -15.43 -13.63
CA LEU A 625 20.84 -16.77 -13.20
C LEU A 625 19.88 -17.79 -13.84
N PRO A 626 20.38 -18.92 -14.36
CA PRO A 626 19.52 -19.97 -14.89
C PRO A 626 18.54 -20.48 -13.83
N GLY A 627 17.27 -20.61 -14.19
CA GLY A 627 16.23 -21.11 -13.27
C GLY A 627 15.67 -20.07 -12.29
N LEU A 628 16.13 -18.82 -12.38
CA LEU A 628 15.65 -17.71 -11.58
C LEU A 628 14.89 -16.71 -12.46
N ALA A 629 13.66 -16.40 -12.11
CA ALA A 629 12.88 -15.39 -12.81
C ALA A 629 12.79 -14.12 -11.96
N ASN A 630 13.33 -13.04 -12.51
CA ASN A 630 13.43 -11.77 -11.82
C ASN A 630 12.05 -11.07 -11.71
N LEU A 631 11.81 -10.43 -10.58
CA LEU A 631 10.72 -9.51 -10.37
C LEU A 631 11.25 -8.32 -9.54
N TRP A 632 11.15 -7.11 -10.10
CA TRP A 632 11.58 -5.86 -9.49
C TRP A 632 10.37 -5.02 -9.13
N VAL A 633 10.19 -4.73 -7.85
CA VAL A 633 9.00 -4.02 -7.32
C VAL A 633 9.44 -3.00 -6.27
N MET A 634 8.49 -2.16 -5.83
CA MET A 634 8.72 -1.23 -4.73
C MET A 634 8.30 -1.87 -3.40
N PRO A 635 9.08 -1.66 -2.31
CA PRO A 635 8.90 -2.38 -1.04
C PRO A 635 7.49 -2.22 -0.43
N ILE A 636 7.02 -0.99 -0.24
CA ILE A 636 5.71 -0.73 0.39
C ILE A 636 4.59 -1.16 -0.55
N ARG A 637 4.68 -0.76 -1.81
CA ARG A 637 3.66 -1.06 -2.82
C ARG A 637 3.42 -2.54 -2.96
N ASN A 638 4.49 -3.33 -3.07
CA ASN A 638 4.36 -4.78 -3.22
C ASN A 638 3.72 -5.45 -2.00
N ARG A 639 4.07 -5.01 -0.79
CA ARG A 639 3.45 -5.52 0.43
C ARG A 639 1.95 -5.24 0.47
N ILE A 640 1.54 -4.04 0.06
CA ILE A 640 0.13 -3.67 -0.04
C ILE A 640 -0.60 -4.58 -1.03
N ASP A 641 -0.05 -4.76 -2.23
CA ASP A 641 -0.65 -5.59 -3.28
C ASP A 641 -0.76 -7.06 -2.83
N MET A 642 0.29 -7.61 -2.20
CA MET A 642 0.28 -8.97 -1.66
C MET A 642 -0.75 -9.17 -0.54
N LEU A 643 -0.91 -8.22 0.36
CA LEU A 643 -1.86 -8.33 1.47
C LEU A 643 -3.31 -8.31 0.98
N SER A 644 -3.65 -7.43 0.05
CA SER A 644 -5.04 -7.29 -0.41
C SER A 644 -5.42 -8.35 -1.43
N THR A 645 -4.61 -8.57 -2.45
CA THR A 645 -4.93 -9.51 -3.56
C THR A 645 -4.33 -10.90 -3.36
N GLY A 646 -3.31 -11.00 -2.53
CA GLY A 646 -2.48 -12.19 -2.36
C GLY A 646 -1.40 -12.36 -3.43
N VAL A 647 -1.37 -11.51 -4.46
CA VAL A 647 -0.51 -11.66 -5.64
C VAL A 647 0.66 -10.68 -5.58
N LYS A 648 1.88 -11.16 -5.85
CA LYS A 648 3.10 -10.33 -5.85
C LYS A 648 3.37 -9.59 -7.16
N SER A 649 2.71 -9.97 -8.26
CA SER A 649 2.85 -9.35 -9.58
C SER A 649 1.67 -8.43 -9.91
N PRO A 650 1.81 -7.49 -10.85
CA PRO A 650 0.71 -6.61 -11.25
C PRO A 650 -0.53 -7.34 -11.75
N ILE A 651 -0.35 -8.46 -12.44
CA ILE A 651 -1.41 -9.34 -12.92
C ILE A 651 -1.23 -10.71 -12.28
N GLY A 652 -2.27 -11.22 -11.64
CA GLY A 652 -2.33 -12.55 -11.09
C GLY A 652 -3.50 -13.33 -11.68
N ILE A 653 -3.30 -14.62 -11.90
CA ILE A 653 -4.38 -15.51 -12.31
C ILE A 653 -4.49 -16.60 -11.25
N LYS A 654 -5.61 -16.61 -10.54
CA LYS A 654 -5.89 -17.58 -9.47
C LYS A 654 -6.61 -18.78 -10.08
N VAL A 655 -6.03 -19.96 -9.91
CA VAL A 655 -6.60 -21.24 -10.35
C VAL A 655 -6.99 -22.01 -9.10
N SER A 656 -8.26 -22.30 -8.92
CA SER A 656 -8.76 -23.00 -7.72
C SER A 656 -9.58 -24.23 -8.09
N GLY A 657 -9.52 -25.26 -7.25
CA GLY A 657 -10.22 -26.53 -7.48
C GLY A 657 -10.17 -27.44 -6.26
N GLN A 658 -10.54 -28.71 -6.44
CA GLN A 658 -10.45 -29.74 -5.39
C GLN A 658 -9.20 -30.62 -5.51
N SER A 659 -8.75 -30.91 -6.75
CA SER A 659 -7.61 -31.76 -7.03
C SER A 659 -6.36 -30.92 -7.28
N LEU A 660 -5.31 -31.11 -6.49
CA LEU A 660 -4.02 -30.41 -6.65
C LEU A 660 -3.41 -30.64 -8.04
N ALA A 661 -3.49 -31.86 -8.56
CA ALA A 661 -2.98 -32.20 -9.88
C ALA A 661 -3.74 -31.49 -11.02
N ASP A 662 -5.06 -31.31 -10.87
CA ASP A 662 -5.88 -30.62 -11.88
C ASP A 662 -5.62 -29.12 -11.86
N ILE A 663 -5.42 -28.54 -10.66
CA ILE A 663 -5.04 -27.15 -10.48
C ILE A 663 -3.66 -26.90 -11.09
N ASP A 664 -2.69 -27.74 -10.79
CA ASP A 664 -1.31 -27.63 -11.27
C ASP A 664 -1.24 -27.72 -12.80
N GLY A 665 -1.93 -28.73 -13.39
CA GLY A 665 -2.03 -28.88 -14.84
C GLY A 665 -2.73 -27.71 -15.55
N ALA A 666 -3.73 -27.11 -14.93
CA ALA A 666 -4.39 -25.92 -15.48
C ALA A 666 -3.47 -24.69 -15.36
N ALA A 667 -2.76 -24.53 -14.23
CA ALA A 667 -1.84 -23.43 -14.00
C ALA A 667 -0.65 -23.46 -14.98
N GLU A 668 -0.13 -24.65 -15.29
CA GLU A 668 0.90 -24.82 -16.32
C GLU A 668 0.43 -24.43 -17.72
N GLN A 669 -0.76 -24.88 -18.12
CA GLN A 669 -1.34 -24.48 -19.40
C GLN A 669 -1.56 -22.97 -19.49
N ILE A 670 -2.00 -22.33 -18.40
CA ILE A 670 -2.17 -20.88 -18.31
C ILE A 670 -0.83 -20.16 -18.41
N GLU A 671 0.22 -20.66 -17.75
CA GLU A 671 1.58 -20.12 -17.84
C GLU A 671 2.09 -20.13 -19.28
N GLU A 672 1.95 -21.26 -19.98
CA GLU A 672 2.35 -21.36 -21.38
C GLU A 672 1.52 -20.44 -22.30
N ALA A 673 0.21 -20.39 -22.10
CA ALA A 673 -0.65 -19.47 -22.82
C ALA A 673 -0.26 -18.00 -22.59
N ALA A 674 0.06 -17.63 -21.35
CA ALA A 674 0.42 -16.27 -20.99
C ALA A 674 1.74 -15.82 -21.63
N LYS A 675 2.72 -16.72 -21.77
CA LYS A 675 4.01 -16.45 -22.44
C LYS A 675 3.86 -16.07 -23.92
N THR A 676 2.75 -16.46 -24.55
CA THR A 676 2.48 -16.13 -25.97
C THR A 676 1.91 -14.73 -26.18
N VAL A 677 1.46 -14.08 -25.11
CA VAL A 677 0.80 -12.77 -25.19
C VAL A 677 1.82 -11.65 -25.33
N PRO A 678 1.71 -10.78 -26.35
CA PRO A 678 2.62 -9.67 -26.53
C PRO A 678 2.62 -8.71 -25.32
N GLY A 679 3.81 -8.32 -24.86
CA GLY A 679 3.99 -7.44 -23.71
C GLY A 679 4.14 -8.18 -22.38
N VAL A 680 3.92 -9.49 -22.33
CA VAL A 680 4.25 -10.33 -21.18
C VAL A 680 5.76 -10.61 -21.19
N VAL A 681 6.45 -10.19 -20.13
CA VAL A 681 7.90 -10.37 -19.95
C VAL A 681 8.18 -11.68 -19.24
N SER A 682 7.39 -12.00 -18.24
CA SER A 682 7.45 -13.29 -17.55
C SER A 682 6.06 -13.76 -17.13
N ALA A 683 5.87 -15.08 -17.16
CA ALA A 683 4.71 -15.75 -16.59
C ALA A 683 5.20 -16.99 -15.86
N ILE A 684 4.81 -17.17 -14.60
CA ILE A 684 5.24 -18.26 -13.75
C ILE A 684 4.06 -18.75 -12.92
N ALA A 685 3.75 -20.02 -13.04
CA ALA A 685 2.78 -20.67 -12.19
C ALA A 685 3.45 -21.25 -10.93
N GLU A 686 2.80 -21.11 -9.79
CA GLU A 686 3.14 -21.89 -8.61
C GLU A 686 2.95 -23.36 -8.90
N ARG A 687 3.91 -24.17 -8.44
CA ARG A 687 3.87 -25.63 -8.59
C ARG A 687 3.41 -26.24 -7.27
N LEU A 688 2.14 -26.64 -7.21
CA LEU A 688 1.60 -27.27 -6.00
C LEU A 688 2.22 -28.66 -5.76
N THR A 689 2.63 -29.35 -6.81
CA THR A 689 3.19 -30.70 -6.73
C THR A 689 4.69 -30.76 -7.01
N GLY A 690 5.39 -29.60 -6.91
CA GLY A 690 6.84 -29.50 -7.23
C GLY A 690 7.80 -29.83 -6.09
N GLY A 691 7.34 -29.96 -4.86
CA GLY A 691 8.15 -30.32 -3.70
C GLY A 691 8.57 -31.81 -3.72
N ARG A 692 9.75 -32.10 -3.17
CA ARG A 692 10.26 -33.46 -3.10
C ARG A 692 10.03 -34.06 -1.73
N TYR A 693 9.49 -35.28 -1.71
CA TYR A 693 9.15 -36.03 -0.50
C TYR A 693 9.87 -37.36 -0.43
N VAL A 694 10.20 -37.78 0.77
CA VAL A 694 10.50 -39.17 1.09
C VAL A 694 9.29 -39.70 1.86
N GLU A 695 8.47 -40.52 1.23
CA GLU A 695 7.31 -41.16 1.84
C GLU A 695 7.69 -42.42 2.57
N VAL A 696 7.23 -42.58 3.81
CA VAL A 696 7.36 -43.76 4.64
C VAL A 696 5.97 -44.34 4.88
N SER A 697 5.60 -45.34 4.10
CA SER A 697 4.29 -46.00 4.16
C SER A 697 4.35 -47.22 5.05
N VAL A 698 3.78 -47.15 6.25
CA VAL A 698 3.84 -48.23 7.24
C VAL A 698 2.90 -49.40 6.79
N ASP A 699 3.45 -50.59 6.66
CA ASP A 699 2.72 -51.82 6.44
C ASP A 699 2.13 -52.33 7.76
N ARG A 700 0.83 -52.18 7.92
CA ARG A 700 0.10 -52.51 9.18
C ARG A 700 0.29 -53.94 9.63
N LEU A 701 0.28 -54.90 8.70
CA LEU A 701 0.42 -56.32 9.00
C LEU A 701 1.84 -56.70 9.35
N LYS A 702 2.84 -56.14 8.63
CA LYS A 702 4.24 -56.36 8.99
C LYS A 702 4.58 -55.76 10.34
N ALA A 703 4.17 -54.52 10.61
CA ALA A 703 4.36 -53.86 11.91
C ALA A 703 3.73 -54.64 13.05
N ALA A 704 2.46 -55.11 12.90
CA ALA A 704 1.76 -55.87 13.90
C ALA A 704 2.44 -57.23 14.25
N ARG A 705 3.12 -57.89 13.30
CA ARG A 705 3.90 -59.12 13.56
C ARG A 705 5.03 -58.92 14.57
N TRP A 706 5.55 -57.69 14.63
CA TRP A 706 6.62 -57.29 15.55
C TRP A 706 6.11 -56.56 16.80
N GLY A 707 4.77 -56.55 17.00
CA GLY A 707 4.14 -55.85 18.11
C GLY A 707 4.22 -54.30 18.00
N LEU A 708 4.47 -53.77 16.79
CA LEU A 708 4.51 -52.32 16.53
C LEU A 708 3.16 -51.81 16.02
N THR A 709 2.79 -50.64 16.45
CA THR A 709 1.64 -49.92 15.92
C THR A 709 2.09 -48.92 14.85
N VAL A 710 1.18 -48.51 13.97
CA VAL A 710 1.45 -47.46 12.97
C VAL A 710 1.96 -46.18 13.68
N ALA A 711 1.27 -45.76 14.75
CA ALA A 711 1.67 -44.58 15.54
C ALA A 711 3.09 -44.73 16.15
N GLY A 712 3.45 -45.92 16.61
CA GLY A 712 4.81 -46.20 17.13
C GLY A 712 5.89 -46.04 16.07
N VAL A 713 5.68 -46.60 14.87
CA VAL A 713 6.61 -46.43 13.74
C VAL A 713 6.69 -44.97 13.30
N GLN A 714 5.55 -44.27 13.19
CA GLN A 714 5.50 -42.85 12.81
C GLN A 714 6.21 -41.95 13.85
N SER A 715 5.99 -42.20 15.16
CA SER A 715 6.69 -41.49 16.21
C SER A 715 8.19 -41.68 16.14
N TYR A 716 8.64 -42.93 15.82
CA TYR A 716 10.04 -43.22 15.65
C TYR A 716 10.66 -42.47 14.46
N VAL A 717 10.00 -42.48 13.31
CA VAL A 717 10.42 -41.71 12.11
C VAL A 717 10.47 -40.21 12.43
N LYS A 718 9.45 -39.69 13.15
CA LYS A 718 9.42 -38.30 13.58
C LYS A 718 10.63 -37.92 14.42
N SER A 719 10.98 -38.74 15.44
CA SER A 719 12.12 -38.47 16.32
C SER A 719 13.45 -38.62 15.57
N ALA A 720 13.55 -39.64 14.69
CA ALA A 720 14.78 -39.92 13.98
C ALA A 720 15.13 -38.86 12.93
N VAL A 721 14.17 -38.46 12.11
CA VAL A 721 14.36 -37.59 10.94
C VAL A 721 14.06 -36.13 11.28
N GLY A 722 12.88 -35.85 11.79
CA GLY A 722 12.37 -34.48 12.07
C GLY A 722 13.08 -33.84 13.25
N GLY A 723 13.36 -34.62 14.26
CA GLY A 723 13.75 -34.16 15.58
C GLY A 723 12.55 -34.02 16.51
N GLU A 724 12.74 -34.42 17.74
CA GLU A 724 11.70 -34.30 18.79
C GLU A 724 12.15 -33.32 19.87
N MET A 725 11.36 -32.33 20.13
CA MET A 725 11.60 -31.37 21.22
C MET A 725 11.38 -32.07 22.58
N ALA A 726 12.35 -31.93 23.46
CA ALA A 726 12.36 -32.55 24.80
C ALA A 726 12.29 -31.52 25.94
N GLY A 727 12.06 -30.26 25.64
CA GLY A 727 12.00 -29.13 26.58
C GLY A 727 12.99 -28.03 26.23
N ASP A 728 13.20 -27.10 27.17
CA ASP A 728 14.08 -25.93 26.99
C ASP A 728 15.12 -25.86 28.10
N VAL A 729 16.34 -25.46 27.76
CA VAL A 729 17.34 -25.03 28.71
C VAL A 729 17.04 -23.59 29.15
N VAL A 730 16.98 -23.38 30.44
CA VAL A 730 16.75 -22.07 31.06
C VAL A 730 18.08 -21.41 31.40
N ASP A 731 18.47 -20.38 30.62
CA ASP A 731 19.70 -19.61 30.88
C ASP A 731 19.31 -18.12 31.08
N GLY A 732 19.13 -17.75 32.36
CA GLY A 732 18.59 -16.43 32.70
C GLY A 732 17.21 -16.20 32.12
N ILE A 733 17.10 -15.21 31.22
CA ILE A 733 15.87 -14.91 30.49
C ILE A 733 15.77 -15.75 29.22
N ALA A 734 16.87 -16.28 28.69
CA ALA A 734 16.91 -17.04 27.47
C ALA A 734 16.35 -18.45 27.63
N ARG A 735 15.75 -18.97 26.56
CA ARG A 735 15.23 -20.32 26.48
C ARG A 735 15.76 -20.94 25.20
N TYR A 736 16.50 -22.05 25.34
CA TYR A 736 17.11 -22.74 24.21
C TYR A 736 16.51 -24.14 24.11
N PRO A 737 15.95 -24.53 22.93
CA PRO A 737 15.31 -25.81 22.77
C PRO A 737 16.30 -26.97 22.92
N ILE A 738 15.81 -28.11 23.46
CA ILE A 738 16.50 -29.40 23.54
C ILE A 738 15.85 -30.27 22.48
N THR A 739 16.63 -30.67 21.47
CA THR A 739 16.14 -31.50 20.36
C THR A 739 16.85 -32.87 20.32
N ILE A 740 16.06 -33.96 20.24
CA ILE A 740 16.57 -35.33 20.04
C ILE A 740 16.44 -35.66 18.56
N ARG A 741 17.55 -35.96 17.90
CA ARG A 741 17.57 -36.24 16.46
C ARG A 741 18.71 -37.21 16.12
N PHE A 742 18.46 -38.20 15.25
CA PHE A 742 19.48 -39.14 14.86
C PHE A 742 20.59 -38.50 14.02
N PRO A 743 21.80 -39.12 13.97
CA PRO A 743 22.92 -38.67 13.14
C PRO A 743 22.49 -38.48 11.67
N GLN A 744 23.11 -37.56 10.97
CA GLN A 744 22.78 -37.27 9.58
C GLN A 744 22.97 -38.50 8.67
N SER A 745 23.98 -39.29 8.92
CA SER A 745 24.27 -40.54 8.18
C SER A 745 23.13 -41.57 8.14
N TRP A 746 22.18 -41.49 9.10
CA TRP A 746 21.00 -42.36 9.14
C TRP A 746 19.76 -41.76 8.48
N ARG A 747 19.85 -40.55 7.99
CA ARG A 747 18.68 -39.79 7.45
C ARG A 747 19.01 -38.98 6.21
N ASP A 748 20.13 -39.19 5.56
CA ASP A 748 20.59 -38.44 4.38
C ASP A 748 20.13 -39.07 3.03
N SER A 749 19.60 -40.26 3.06
CA SER A 749 19.12 -40.98 1.87
C SER A 749 17.97 -41.93 2.18
N PRO A 750 17.13 -42.27 1.18
CA PRO A 750 16.08 -43.28 1.35
C PRO A 750 16.66 -44.64 1.78
N GLU A 751 17.88 -44.99 1.34
CA GLU A 751 18.57 -46.21 1.70
C GLU A 751 18.99 -46.21 3.17
N ALA A 752 19.53 -45.09 3.66
CA ALA A 752 19.87 -44.94 5.08
C ALA A 752 18.61 -45.09 5.96
N LEU A 753 17.50 -44.50 5.53
CA LEU A 753 16.21 -44.66 6.24
C LEU A 753 15.68 -46.10 6.23
N ARG A 754 15.85 -46.85 5.13
CA ARG A 754 15.44 -48.26 5.09
C ARG A 754 16.19 -49.10 6.12
N ASN A 755 17.48 -48.80 6.30
CA ASN A 755 18.39 -49.52 7.21
C ASN A 755 18.30 -48.97 8.66
N LEU A 756 17.47 -47.98 8.92
CA LEU A 756 17.33 -47.39 10.26
C LEU A 756 16.82 -48.45 11.25
N PRO A 757 17.59 -48.81 12.30
CA PRO A 757 17.19 -49.84 13.23
C PRO A 757 16.02 -49.38 14.10
N ILE A 758 15.00 -50.24 14.25
CA ILE A 758 13.83 -50.03 15.15
C ILE A 758 13.85 -51.14 16.18
N ILE A 759 13.63 -50.82 17.41
CA ILE A 759 13.46 -51.77 18.51
C ILE A 759 11.98 -52.11 18.67
N SER A 760 11.62 -53.38 18.52
CA SER A 760 10.26 -53.86 18.75
C SER A 760 9.91 -53.84 20.24
N GLY A 761 8.61 -53.87 20.55
CA GLY A 761 8.11 -53.98 21.94
C GLY A 761 8.62 -55.23 22.70
N SER A 762 9.09 -56.25 21.97
CA SER A 762 9.70 -57.48 22.51
C SER A 762 11.24 -57.41 22.62
N GLY A 763 11.83 -56.26 22.28
CA GLY A 763 13.28 -56.04 22.37
C GLY A 763 14.08 -56.58 21.14
N GLN A 764 13.39 -57.00 20.07
CA GLN A 764 14.04 -57.45 18.85
C GLN A 764 14.37 -56.28 17.93
N SER A 765 15.55 -56.32 17.31
CA SER A 765 16.00 -55.36 16.32
C SER A 765 15.48 -55.72 14.95
N LEU A 766 14.98 -54.73 14.24
CA LEU A 766 14.55 -54.80 12.84
C LEU A 766 14.84 -53.45 12.17
N THR A 767 14.77 -53.42 10.86
CA THR A 767 14.96 -52.18 10.11
C THR A 767 13.65 -51.52 9.79
N LEU A 768 13.63 -50.20 9.57
CA LEU A 768 12.42 -49.47 9.12
C LEU A 768 11.88 -50.07 7.82
N GLY A 769 12.74 -50.55 6.93
CA GLY A 769 12.37 -51.22 5.68
C GLY A 769 11.62 -52.54 5.87
N ASP A 770 11.76 -53.22 7.03
CA ASP A 770 11.02 -54.45 7.33
C ASP A 770 9.53 -54.22 7.60
N VAL A 771 9.18 -53.01 8.06
CA VAL A 771 7.81 -52.61 8.47
C VAL A 771 7.19 -51.47 7.67
N ALA A 772 7.97 -50.82 6.77
CA ALA A 772 7.50 -49.74 5.95
C ALA A 772 8.11 -49.79 4.53
N GLU A 773 7.38 -49.29 3.56
CA GLU A 773 7.88 -48.97 2.23
C GLU A 773 8.37 -47.54 2.20
N ILE A 774 9.59 -47.31 1.70
CA ILE A 774 10.21 -45.99 1.61
C ILE A 774 10.47 -45.68 0.15
N ARG A 775 9.87 -44.60 -0.34
CA ARG A 775 9.98 -44.15 -1.73
C ARG A 775 10.09 -42.62 -1.81
N THR A 776 10.65 -42.14 -2.91
CA THR A 776 10.60 -40.72 -3.25
C THR A 776 9.30 -40.41 -4.00
N ALA A 777 8.67 -39.29 -3.66
CA ALA A 777 7.46 -38.81 -4.29
C ALA A 777 7.52 -37.30 -4.51
N LEU A 778 6.62 -36.76 -5.31
CA LEU A 778 6.38 -35.34 -5.46
C LEU A 778 5.16 -34.94 -4.66
N GLY A 779 5.22 -33.76 -4.05
CA GLY A 779 4.12 -33.20 -3.26
C GLY A 779 4.25 -31.69 -3.10
N PRO A 780 3.38 -31.06 -2.32
CA PRO A 780 3.38 -29.61 -2.14
C PRO A 780 4.54 -29.15 -1.24
N SER A 781 5.37 -28.17 -1.71
CA SER A 781 6.30 -27.44 -0.85
C SER A 781 5.57 -26.44 0.04
N MET A 782 4.46 -25.93 -0.44
CA MET A 782 3.51 -25.06 0.25
C MET A 782 2.13 -25.29 -0.34
N LEU A 783 1.08 -25.23 0.50
CA LEU A 783 -0.32 -25.20 0.05
C LEU A 783 -0.94 -23.86 0.38
N ARG A 784 -1.66 -23.31 -0.59
CA ARG A 784 -2.48 -22.12 -0.42
C ARG A 784 -3.95 -22.47 -0.57
N THR A 785 -4.75 -21.82 0.25
CA THR A 785 -6.21 -21.90 0.15
C THR A 785 -6.80 -20.50 0.14
N GLU A 786 -7.88 -20.33 -0.58
CA GLU A 786 -8.72 -19.14 -0.53
C GLU A 786 -10.16 -19.59 -0.26
N ASN A 787 -10.76 -19.11 0.83
CA ASN A 787 -12.05 -19.55 1.33
C ASN A 787 -12.13 -21.08 1.48
N ALA A 788 -11.08 -21.64 2.10
CA ALA A 788 -10.91 -23.07 2.35
C ALA A 788 -10.88 -23.96 1.09
N ARG A 789 -10.56 -23.39 -0.10
CA ARG A 789 -10.36 -24.13 -1.35
C ARG A 789 -8.92 -24.03 -1.80
N PRO A 790 -8.25 -25.13 -2.13
CA PRO A 790 -6.89 -25.10 -2.68
C PRO A 790 -6.80 -24.22 -3.94
N ALA A 791 -5.74 -23.47 -4.04
CA ALA A 791 -5.49 -22.57 -5.16
C ALA A 791 -4.01 -22.49 -5.51
N ALA A 792 -3.71 -22.35 -6.81
CA ALA A 792 -2.40 -21.97 -7.34
C ALA A 792 -2.51 -20.62 -8.04
N TRP A 793 -1.44 -19.85 -8.01
CA TRP A 793 -1.41 -18.56 -8.65
C TRP A 793 -0.40 -18.54 -9.80
N VAL A 794 -0.81 -17.93 -10.92
CA VAL A 794 0.08 -17.65 -12.03
C VAL A 794 0.39 -16.16 -11.98
N PHE A 795 1.67 -15.85 -11.74
CA PHE A 795 2.20 -14.50 -11.68
C PHE A 795 2.58 -14.05 -13.09
N VAL A 796 2.05 -12.92 -13.54
CA VAL A 796 2.33 -12.37 -14.85
C VAL A 796 2.90 -10.97 -14.69
N ASP A 797 4.12 -10.75 -15.22
CA ASP A 797 4.73 -9.44 -15.37
C ASP A 797 4.60 -8.98 -16.82
N ALA A 798 4.07 -7.78 -17.01
CA ALA A 798 3.87 -7.18 -18.31
C ALA A 798 4.48 -5.77 -18.35
N ARG A 799 5.21 -5.46 -19.42
CA ARG A 799 5.85 -4.17 -19.63
C ARG A 799 5.49 -3.62 -21.01
N ASP A 800 5.65 -2.31 -21.17
CA ASP A 800 5.43 -1.56 -22.43
C ASP A 800 4.00 -1.58 -22.98
N ARG A 801 3.07 -2.28 -22.31
CA ARG A 801 1.63 -2.31 -22.67
C ARG A 801 0.77 -2.00 -21.46
N ASP A 802 -0.44 -1.53 -21.70
CA ASP A 802 -1.42 -1.29 -20.65
C ASP A 802 -2.03 -2.59 -20.11
N MET A 803 -2.34 -2.58 -18.82
CA MET A 803 -2.82 -3.75 -18.11
C MET A 803 -4.15 -4.29 -18.67
N ALA A 804 -5.08 -3.41 -19.04
CA ALA A 804 -6.40 -3.81 -19.53
C ALA A 804 -6.31 -4.59 -20.85
N SER A 805 -5.48 -4.11 -21.79
CA SER A 805 -5.24 -4.77 -23.07
C SER A 805 -4.53 -6.11 -22.90
N VAL A 806 -3.52 -6.17 -22.02
CA VAL A 806 -2.81 -7.43 -21.73
C VAL A 806 -3.77 -8.46 -21.14
N VAL A 807 -4.61 -8.08 -20.17
CA VAL A 807 -5.58 -9.01 -19.56
C VAL A 807 -6.64 -9.44 -20.58
N GLY A 808 -7.04 -8.55 -21.50
CA GLY A 808 -7.93 -8.90 -22.61
C GLY A 808 -7.34 -10.02 -23.47
N ASP A 809 -6.08 -9.85 -23.91
CA ASP A 809 -5.36 -10.84 -24.72
C ASP A 809 -5.10 -12.15 -23.93
N LEU A 810 -4.79 -12.04 -22.61
CA LEU A 810 -4.65 -13.21 -21.74
C LEU A 810 -5.95 -14.02 -21.65
N ARG A 811 -7.09 -13.36 -21.47
CA ARG A 811 -8.40 -14.03 -21.46
C ARG A 811 -8.66 -14.77 -22.76
N GLU A 812 -8.35 -14.16 -23.90
CA GLU A 812 -8.51 -14.78 -25.20
C GLU A 812 -7.57 -15.95 -25.42
N ALA A 813 -6.28 -15.81 -25.04
CA ALA A 813 -5.30 -16.88 -25.14
C ALA A 813 -5.67 -18.08 -24.25
N ILE A 814 -6.10 -17.83 -23.01
CA ILE A 814 -6.54 -18.88 -22.08
C ILE A 814 -7.79 -19.58 -22.61
N ALA A 815 -8.79 -18.82 -23.11
CA ALA A 815 -10.01 -19.42 -23.66
C ALA A 815 -9.75 -20.31 -24.89
N LYS A 816 -8.70 -20.01 -25.69
CA LYS A 816 -8.32 -20.78 -26.88
C LYS A 816 -7.49 -22.03 -26.58
N SER A 817 -6.59 -21.94 -25.62
CA SER A 817 -5.51 -22.95 -25.45
C SER A 817 -5.59 -23.76 -24.17
N VAL A 818 -6.37 -23.33 -23.17
CA VAL A 818 -6.46 -24.00 -21.88
C VAL A 818 -7.74 -24.84 -21.77
N SER A 819 -7.56 -26.11 -21.45
CA SER A 819 -8.67 -27.03 -21.19
C SER A 819 -8.88 -27.20 -19.69
N LEU A 820 -9.88 -26.53 -19.14
CA LEU A 820 -10.20 -26.63 -17.72
C LEU A 820 -11.02 -27.91 -17.45
N LYS A 821 -10.59 -28.68 -16.45
CA LYS A 821 -11.35 -29.82 -15.96
C LYS A 821 -12.56 -29.36 -15.13
N PRO A 822 -13.65 -30.18 -15.04
CA PRO A 822 -14.78 -29.85 -14.20
C PRO A 822 -14.36 -29.59 -12.74
N GLY A 823 -14.85 -28.50 -12.15
CA GLY A 823 -14.52 -28.09 -10.79
C GLY A 823 -13.29 -27.19 -10.63
N VAL A 824 -12.51 -26.96 -11.70
CA VAL A 824 -11.45 -25.97 -11.74
C VAL A 824 -12.01 -24.62 -12.18
N SER A 825 -11.70 -23.57 -11.46
CA SER A 825 -12.11 -22.20 -11.76
C SER A 825 -10.89 -21.27 -11.88
N VAL A 826 -11.01 -20.26 -12.76
CA VAL A 826 -9.95 -19.28 -13.03
C VAL A 826 -10.48 -17.88 -12.77
N ALA A 827 -9.77 -17.08 -12.01
CA ALA A 827 -10.07 -15.69 -11.71
C ALA A 827 -8.84 -14.80 -11.91
N PHE A 828 -9.05 -13.63 -12.53
CA PHE A 828 -7.99 -12.61 -12.64
C PHE A 828 -7.95 -11.77 -11.36
N SER A 829 -6.77 -11.49 -10.87
CA SER A 829 -6.51 -10.78 -9.60
C SER A 829 -5.28 -9.87 -9.73
N GLY A 830 -4.78 -9.35 -8.62
CA GLY A 830 -3.73 -8.35 -8.58
C GLY A 830 -4.28 -6.95 -8.81
N GLN A 831 -3.45 -6.03 -9.31
CA GLN A 831 -3.86 -4.64 -9.56
C GLN A 831 -5.01 -4.52 -10.58
N TYR A 832 -5.17 -5.50 -11.47
CA TYR A 832 -6.29 -5.56 -12.41
C TYR A 832 -7.65 -5.66 -11.70
N GLU A 833 -7.77 -6.48 -10.66
CA GLU A 833 -8.98 -6.61 -9.86
C GLU A 833 -9.38 -5.28 -9.21
N LEU A 834 -8.38 -4.56 -8.67
CA LEU A 834 -8.58 -3.24 -8.07
C LEU A 834 -9.06 -2.23 -9.12
N MET A 835 -8.48 -2.25 -10.31
CA MET A 835 -8.87 -1.38 -11.41
C MET A 835 -10.31 -1.63 -11.89
N GLU A 836 -10.72 -2.89 -12.04
CA GLU A 836 -12.10 -3.23 -12.42
C GLU A 836 -13.10 -2.78 -11.35
N ARG A 837 -12.83 -3.05 -10.09
CA ARG A 837 -13.69 -2.62 -8.97
C ARG A 837 -13.87 -1.11 -8.93
N ALA A 838 -12.78 -0.34 -9.07
CA ALA A 838 -12.84 1.12 -9.15
C ALA A 838 -13.66 1.60 -10.35
N LYS A 839 -13.47 0.98 -11.53
CA LYS A 839 -14.21 1.30 -12.75
C LYS A 839 -15.71 1.05 -12.57
N ASP A 840 -16.11 -0.07 -12.01
CA ASP A 840 -17.51 -0.42 -11.79
C ASP A 840 -18.20 0.59 -10.85
N ARG A 841 -17.55 0.96 -9.76
CA ARG A 841 -18.04 1.98 -8.82
C ARG A 841 -18.15 3.35 -9.48
N LEU A 842 -17.12 3.79 -10.19
CA LEU A 842 -17.15 5.10 -10.87
C LEU A 842 -18.21 5.13 -11.97
N THR A 843 -18.43 4.05 -12.71
CA THR A 843 -19.46 3.95 -13.74
C THR A 843 -20.87 4.19 -13.19
N LEU A 844 -21.13 3.83 -11.94
CA LEU A 844 -22.41 4.11 -11.28
C LEU A 844 -22.45 5.50 -10.64
N MET A 845 -21.37 5.91 -9.97
CA MET A 845 -21.37 7.09 -9.11
C MET A 845 -21.19 8.40 -9.89
N VAL A 846 -20.45 8.39 -10.99
CA VAL A 846 -20.27 9.59 -11.82
C VAL A 846 -21.58 10.09 -12.42
N PRO A 847 -22.43 9.27 -13.07
CA PRO A 847 -23.76 9.73 -13.51
C PRO A 847 -24.65 10.24 -12.37
N MET A 848 -24.63 9.60 -11.21
CA MET A 848 -25.39 10.03 -10.04
C MET A 848 -24.93 11.41 -9.54
N THR A 849 -23.61 11.64 -9.50
CA THR A 849 -23.05 12.96 -9.14
C THR A 849 -23.41 14.02 -10.16
N ILE A 850 -23.37 13.70 -11.44
CA ILE A 850 -23.81 14.58 -12.52
C ILE A 850 -25.28 14.97 -12.34
N LEU A 851 -26.13 14.03 -11.94
CA LEU A 851 -27.53 14.30 -11.64
C LEU A 851 -27.68 15.25 -10.42
N ILE A 852 -26.90 15.05 -9.36
CA ILE A 852 -26.90 15.92 -8.18
C ILE A 852 -26.48 17.35 -8.59
N ILE A 853 -25.39 17.46 -9.35
CA ILE A 853 -24.92 18.76 -9.88
C ILE A 853 -26.00 19.42 -10.74
N PHE A 854 -26.68 18.66 -11.58
CA PHE A 854 -27.79 19.17 -12.41
C PHE A 854 -28.92 19.73 -11.53
N VAL A 855 -29.32 19.00 -10.49
CA VAL A 855 -30.36 19.48 -9.53
C VAL A 855 -29.93 20.76 -8.86
N LEU A 856 -28.68 20.87 -8.41
CA LEU A 856 -28.15 22.10 -7.78
C LEU A 856 -28.12 23.27 -8.76
N LEU A 857 -27.69 23.04 -10.00
CA LEU A 857 -27.74 24.06 -11.05
C LEU A 857 -29.17 24.50 -11.33
N TYR A 858 -30.13 23.56 -11.37
CA TYR A 858 -31.54 23.88 -11.57
C TYR A 858 -32.11 24.70 -10.40
N LEU A 859 -31.75 24.37 -9.16
CA LEU A 859 -32.16 25.16 -7.97
C LEU A 859 -31.56 26.57 -8.00
N ALA A 860 -30.30 26.72 -8.45
CA ALA A 860 -29.62 28.00 -8.55
C ALA A 860 -30.21 28.88 -9.66
N PHE A 861 -30.45 28.35 -10.84
CA PHE A 861 -30.91 29.11 -12.00
C PHE A 861 -32.42 29.10 -12.17
N ARG A 862 -33.13 28.12 -11.62
CA ARG A 862 -34.56 27.84 -11.83
C ARG A 862 -34.96 27.78 -13.31
N ARG A 863 -34.01 27.34 -14.17
CA ARG A 863 -34.18 27.27 -15.62
C ARG A 863 -33.47 26.04 -16.18
N PHE A 864 -34.26 25.11 -16.73
CA PHE A 864 -33.78 23.84 -17.25
C PHE A 864 -32.73 24.02 -18.38
N ALA A 865 -32.96 24.92 -19.33
CA ALA A 865 -32.07 25.09 -20.46
C ALA A 865 -30.70 25.67 -20.11
N GLU A 866 -30.61 26.53 -19.08
CA GLU A 866 -29.35 27.09 -18.62
C GLU A 866 -28.54 26.05 -17.83
N SER A 867 -29.19 25.26 -16.98
CA SER A 867 -28.57 24.16 -16.25
C SER A 867 -28.05 23.09 -17.21
N LEU A 868 -28.87 22.74 -18.22
CA LEU A 868 -28.46 21.76 -19.23
C LEU A 868 -27.33 22.30 -20.13
N LEU A 869 -27.28 23.60 -20.40
CA LEU A 869 -26.19 24.22 -21.15
C LEU A 869 -24.84 24.06 -20.42
N ILE A 870 -24.82 24.34 -19.13
CA ILE A 870 -23.59 24.20 -18.31
C ILE A 870 -23.16 22.74 -18.33
N LEU A 871 -24.07 21.82 -18.00
CA LEU A 871 -23.73 20.40 -17.90
C LEU A 871 -23.32 19.78 -19.25
N GLY A 872 -24.06 20.11 -20.32
CA GLY A 872 -23.78 19.63 -21.68
C GLY A 872 -22.50 20.20 -22.28
N SER A 873 -21.94 21.24 -21.68
CA SER A 873 -20.69 21.85 -22.11
C SER A 873 -19.45 21.23 -21.42
N LEU A 874 -19.60 20.51 -20.30
CA LEU A 874 -18.48 19.91 -19.55
C LEU A 874 -17.60 18.98 -20.40
N PRO A 875 -18.14 18.09 -21.26
CA PRO A 875 -17.30 17.20 -22.09
C PRO A 875 -16.29 17.96 -22.96
N PHE A 876 -16.65 19.18 -23.44
CA PHE A 876 -15.70 20.02 -24.17
C PHE A 876 -14.51 20.47 -23.32
N ALA A 877 -14.74 20.79 -22.07
CA ALA A 877 -13.66 21.15 -21.14
C ALA A 877 -12.69 19.99 -20.87
N LEU A 878 -13.20 18.75 -20.87
CA LEU A 878 -12.39 17.57 -20.64
C LEU A 878 -11.45 17.22 -21.79
N THR A 879 -11.76 17.65 -23.03
CA THR A 879 -10.96 17.30 -24.23
C THR A 879 -9.51 17.73 -24.12
N GLY A 880 -9.24 18.90 -23.55
CA GLY A 880 -7.87 19.37 -23.35
C GLY A 880 -7.06 18.47 -22.43
N GLY A 881 -7.69 17.99 -21.36
CA GLY A 881 -7.07 17.01 -20.46
C GLY A 881 -6.75 15.70 -21.16
N ILE A 882 -7.67 15.19 -21.97
CA ILE A 882 -7.48 13.94 -22.74
C ILE A 882 -6.30 14.09 -23.71
N TRP A 883 -6.22 15.21 -24.43
CA TRP A 883 -5.11 15.46 -25.36
C TRP A 883 -3.77 15.61 -24.65
N LEU A 884 -3.72 16.28 -23.47
CA LEU A 884 -2.47 16.41 -22.73
C LEU A 884 -1.97 15.06 -22.22
N LEU A 885 -2.85 14.21 -21.70
CA LEU A 885 -2.51 12.85 -21.30
C LEU A 885 -1.91 12.04 -22.47
N TYR A 886 -2.54 12.12 -23.65
CA TYR A 886 -2.04 11.44 -24.83
C TYR A 886 -0.64 11.94 -25.26
N LEU A 887 -0.41 13.26 -25.18
CA LEU A 887 0.89 13.87 -25.54
C LEU A 887 1.99 13.51 -24.52
N LEU A 888 1.65 13.34 -23.24
CA LEU A 888 2.57 12.92 -22.20
C LEU A 888 2.83 11.41 -22.22
N GLY A 889 2.02 10.63 -22.96
CA GLY A 889 2.08 9.17 -22.93
C GLY A 889 1.50 8.55 -21.68
N ASP A 890 0.68 9.29 -20.95
CA ASP A 890 0.04 8.88 -19.72
C ASP A 890 -1.12 7.91 -19.98
N ARG A 891 -1.39 6.99 -19.02
CA ARG A 891 -2.50 6.03 -19.11
C ARG A 891 -3.68 6.48 -18.26
N LEU A 892 -4.87 5.99 -18.57
CA LEU A 892 -6.06 6.22 -17.75
C LEU A 892 -5.94 5.42 -16.45
N SER A 893 -6.02 6.13 -15.33
CA SER A 893 -5.95 5.55 -13.99
C SER A 893 -7.00 6.19 -13.08
N VAL A 894 -7.18 5.64 -11.86
CA VAL A 894 -8.03 6.25 -10.84
C VAL A 894 -7.55 7.66 -10.48
N ALA A 895 -6.23 7.89 -10.47
CA ALA A 895 -5.63 9.21 -10.26
C ALA A 895 -6.03 10.20 -11.36
N VAL A 896 -5.95 9.80 -12.64
CA VAL A 896 -6.41 10.59 -13.79
C VAL A 896 -7.92 10.89 -13.70
N GLY A 897 -8.72 9.88 -13.32
CA GLY A 897 -10.16 10.05 -13.07
C GLY A 897 -10.46 11.11 -12.02
N THR A 898 -9.69 11.13 -10.93
CA THR A 898 -9.76 12.15 -9.88
C THR A 898 -9.47 13.55 -10.42
N GLY A 899 -8.46 13.68 -11.28
CA GLY A 899 -8.14 14.94 -11.96
C GLY A 899 -9.26 15.42 -12.89
N PHE A 900 -9.90 14.52 -13.64
CA PHE A 900 -11.07 14.86 -14.47
C PHE A 900 -12.28 15.29 -13.66
N ILE A 901 -12.54 14.66 -12.50
CA ILE A 901 -13.60 15.07 -11.58
C ILE A 901 -13.34 16.49 -11.05
N ALA A 902 -12.09 16.78 -10.68
CA ALA A 902 -11.70 18.12 -10.24
C ALA A 902 -11.87 19.17 -11.35
N LEU A 903 -11.45 18.85 -12.56
CA LEU A 903 -11.60 19.70 -13.73
C LEU A 903 -13.09 19.98 -14.08
N ALA A 904 -13.94 18.95 -14.00
CA ALA A 904 -15.37 19.09 -14.28
C ALA A 904 -16.04 20.06 -13.29
N GLY A 905 -15.66 20.01 -12.00
CA GLY A 905 -16.10 20.96 -10.99
C GLY A 905 -15.73 22.41 -11.33
N LEU A 906 -14.45 22.65 -11.67
CA LEU A 906 -13.97 23.98 -12.09
C LEU A 906 -14.63 24.48 -13.40
N ALA A 907 -14.81 23.60 -14.37
CA ALA A 907 -15.47 23.95 -15.63
C ALA A 907 -16.96 24.33 -15.41
N ALA A 908 -17.66 23.63 -14.51
CA ALA A 908 -19.03 23.97 -14.12
C ALA A 908 -19.09 25.36 -13.47
N GLU A 909 -18.16 25.71 -12.58
CA GLU A 909 -18.03 27.03 -11.99
C GLU A 909 -17.86 28.10 -13.05
N PHE A 910 -16.98 27.90 -14.01
CA PHE A 910 -16.79 28.84 -15.11
C PHE A 910 -18.07 29.05 -15.90
N GLY A 911 -18.88 28.02 -16.08
CA GLY A 911 -20.18 28.09 -16.72
C GLY A 911 -21.22 28.89 -15.90
N VAL A 912 -21.32 28.57 -14.60
CA VAL A 912 -22.25 29.23 -13.65
C VAL A 912 -22.02 30.73 -13.62
N VAL A 913 -20.80 31.14 -13.36
CA VAL A 913 -20.44 32.55 -13.24
C VAL A 913 -20.68 33.28 -14.56
N MET A 914 -20.33 32.68 -15.71
CA MET A 914 -20.57 33.31 -17.01
C MET A 914 -22.07 33.57 -17.25
N ILE A 915 -22.93 32.59 -17.00
CA ILE A 915 -24.36 32.74 -17.23
C ILE A 915 -24.97 33.81 -16.30
N VAL A 916 -24.52 33.94 -15.05
CA VAL A 916 -24.94 34.96 -14.12
C VAL A 916 -24.66 36.36 -14.71
N TYR A 917 -23.42 36.60 -15.17
CA TYR A 917 -23.06 37.91 -15.76
C TYR A 917 -23.79 38.20 -17.09
N LEU A 918 -23.99 37.20 -17.95
CA LEU A 918 -24.81 37.39 -19.15
C LEU A 918 -26.26 37.74 -18.84
N ARG A 919 -26.81 37.11 -17.79
CA ARG A 919 -28.19 37.47 -17.31
C ARG A 919 -28.26 38.89 -16.79
N HIS A 920 -27.31 39.31 -15.93
CA HIS A 920 -27.25 40.67 -15.40
C HIS A 920 -27.14 41.71 -16.54
N ALA A 921 -26.23 41.46 -17.51
CA ALA A 921 -26.06 42.37 -18.63
C ALA A 921 -27.38 42.56 -19.47
N VAL A 922 -28.10 41.47 -19.71
CA VAL A 922 -29.37 41.52 -20.44
C VAL A 922 -30.50 42.15 -19.57
N GLN A 923 -30.51 41.92 -18.27
CA GLN A 923 -31.52 42.50 -17.34
C GLN A 923 -31.34 44.00 -17.17
N ASN A 924 -30.11 44.49 -17.17
CA ASN A 924 -29.79 45.92 -16.96
C ASN A 924 -29.92 46.75 -18.26
N ASP A 925 -30.00 46.14 -19.44
CA ASP A 925 -30.21 46.84 -20.69
C ASP A 925 -31.68 47.11 -20.91
N LYS A 926 -32.06 48.36 -20.72
CA LYS A 926 -33.46 48.83 -20.90
C LYS A 926 -34.01 48.60 -22.31
N SER A 927 -33.14 48.55 -23.34
CA SER A 927 -33.56 48.30 -24.72
C SER A 927 -34.03 46.86 -24.95
N LEU A 928 -33.60 45.91 -24.08
CA LEU A 928 -33.99 44.50 -24.13
C LEU A 928 -35.19 44.16 -23.25
N ALA A 929 -35.66 45.14 -22.41
CA ALA A 929 -36.81 44.91 -21.54
C ALA A 929 -38.14 44.93 -22.33
N ASP A 930 -38.28 45.81 -23.31
CA ASP A 930 -39.50 45.96 -24.11
C ASP A 930 -39.39 45.10 -25.40
N PRO A 931 -40.38 44.25 -25.73
CA PRO A 931 -40.43 43.49 -26.99
C PRO A 931 -40.35 44.33 -28.25
N LYS A 932 -40.76 45.60 -28.21
CA LYS A 932 -40.76 46.55 -29.34
C LYS A 932 -39.37 47.10 -29.67
N THR A 933 -38.49 47.19 -28.67
CA THR A 933 -37.12 47.74 -28.79
C THR A 933 -36.06 46.65 -28.92
N PHE A 934 -36.45 45.38 -28.84
CA PHE A 934 -35.54 44.27 -28.93
C PHE A 934 -34.96 44.13 -30.33
N THR A 935 -33.64 44.21 -30.43
CA THR A 935 -32.86 43.88 -31.64
C THR A 935 -31.79 42.85 -31.36
N VAL A 936 -31.41 42.10 -32.38
CA VAL A 936 -30.34 41.12 -32.25
C VAL A 936 -29.03 41.80 -31.95
N GLU A 937 -28.80 43.00 -32.49
CA GLU A 937 -27.60 43.81 -32.23
C GLU A 937 -27.54 44.32 -30.78
N ALA A 938 -28.67 44.64 -30.16
CA ALA A 938 -28.74 45.00 -28.77
C ALA A 938 -28.41 43.79 -27.87
N LEU A 939 -28.93 42.60 -28.23
CA LEU A 939 -28.61 41.39 -27.52
C LEU A 939 -27.11 41.05 -27.64
N ASP A 940 -26.50 41.19 -28.86
CA ASP A 940 -25.09 40.94 -29.07
C ASP A 940 -24.21 41.89 -28.25
N ARG A 941 -24.57 43.21 -28.18
CA ARG A 941 -23.85 44.17 -27.32
C ARG A 941 -23.97 43.84 -25.83
N ALA A 942 -25.16 43.46 -25.36
CA ALA A 942 -25.35 43.06 -23.99
C ALA A 942 -24.53 41.81 -23.63
N ILE A 943 -24.48 40.79 -24.51
CA ILE A 943 -23.66 39.61 -24.34
C ILE A 943 -22.16 39.96 -24.36
N GLU A 944 -21.74 40.82 -25.31
CA GLU A 944 -20.37 41.31 -25.40
C GLU A 944 -19.94 41.99 -24.11
N HIS A 945 -20.76 42.94 -23.61
CA HIS A 945 -20.47 43.61 -22.34
C HIS A 945 -20.38 42.67 -21.17
N GLY A 946 -21.36 41.79 -20.98
CA GLY A 946 -21.38 40.81 -19.90
C GLY A 946 -20.23 39.84 -19.93
N ALA A 947 -19.85 39.36 -21.13
CA ALA A 947 -18.73 38.45 -21.27
C ALA A 947 -17.35 39.14 -21.15
N ALA A 948 -17.22 40.40 -21.64
CA ALA A 948 -15.99 41.18 -21.53
C ALA A 948 -15.60 41.45 -20.07
N LEU A 949 -16.61 41.69 -19.18
CA LEU A 949 -16.41 41.84 -17.75
C LEU A 949 -15.80 40.59 -17.06
N ARG A 950 -15.82 39.42 -17.72
CA ARG A 950 -15.32 38.17 -17.15
C ARG A 950 -13.96 37.75 -17.71
N VAL A 951 -13.42 38.46 -18.70
CA VAL A 951 -12.12 38.10 -19.31
C VAL A 951 -10.99 38.12 -18.29
N ARG A 952 -10.85 39.22 -17.56
CA ARG A 952 -9.80 39.43 -16.58
C ARG A 952 -9.89 38.42 -15.42
N PRO A 953 -11.03 38.28 -14.69
CA PRO A 953 -11.12 37.30 -13.62
C PRO A 953 -10.78 35.89 -14.08
N LYS A 954 -11.34 35.45 -15.22
CA LYS A 954 -11.11 34.10 -15.73
C LYS A 954 -9.68 33.84 -16.14
N THR A 955 -9.06 34.81 -16.82
CA THR A 955 -7.64 34.65 -17.19
C THR A 955 -6.77 34.62 -15.95
N MET A 956 -7.11 35.38 -14.92
CA MET A 956 -6.41 35.37 -13.63
C MET A 956 -6.57 33.99 -12.94
N THR A 957 -7.79 33.46 -12.83
CA THR A 957 -8.05 32.12 -12.27
C THR A 957 -7.28 31.04 -13.03
N VAL A 958 -7.33 31.07 -14.37
CA VAL A 958 -6.59 30.12 -15.20
C VAL A 958 -5.10 30.23 -14.96
N ALA A 959 -4.56 31.45 -14.91
CA ALA A 959 -3.14 31.69 -14.64
C ALA A 959 -2.73 31.18 -13.24
N VAL A 960 -3.56 31.43 -12.21
CA VAL A 960 -3.30 30.95 -10.84
C VAL A 960 -3.31 29.39 -10.80
N VAL A 961 -4.33 28.75 -11.37
CA VAL A 961 -4.46 27.29 -11.37
C VAL A 961 -3.32 26.64 -12.16
N LEU A 962 -3.00 27.16 -13.37
CA LEU A 962 -1.88 26.65 -14.16
C LEU A 962 -0.54 26.85 -13.45
N ALA A 963 -0.33 28.03 -12.86
CA ALA A 963 0.89 28.34 -12.14
C ALA A 963 1.09 27.43 -10.91
N GLY A 964 0.02 27.05 -10.23
CA GLY A 964 0.04 26.06 -9.14
C GLY A 964 0.26 24.62 -9.61
N LEU A 965 -0.39 24.22 -10.71
CA LEU A 965 -0.34 22.82 -11.17
C LEU A 965 0.89 22.46 -12.03
N ILE A 966 1.48 23.42 -12.74
CA ILE A 966 2.68 23.15 -13.58
C ILE A 966 3.87 22.61 -12.74
N PRO A 967 4.24 23.17 -11.58
CA PRO A 967 5.28 22.61 -10.73
C PRO A 967 4.98 21.18 -10.26
N ILE A 968 3.69 20.85 -10.07
CA ILE A 968 3.26 19.50 -9.71
C ILE A 968 3.39 18.55 -10.91
N LEU A 969 3.00 19.02 -12.11
CA LEU A 969 3.05 18.22 -13.34
C LEU A 969 4.47 17.86 -13.75
N VAL A 970 5.41 18.81 -13.63
CA VAL A 970 6.81 18.66 -14.08
C VAL A 970 7.73 18.19 -12.95
N GLY A 971 7.24 18.23 -11.71
CA GLY A 971 8.03 17.92 -10.52
C GLY A 971 8.47 16.45 -10.46
N THR A 972 9.68 16.23 -9.95
CA THR A 972 10.25 14.92 -9.67
C THR A 972 10.28 14.65 -8.16
N GLY A 973 10.50 13.40 -7.76
CA GLY A 973 10.61 12.96 -6.36
C GLY A 973 9.42 12.16 -5.87
N ALA A 974 9.54 11.62 -4.66
CA ALA A 974 8.58 10.68 -4.09
C ALA A 974 7.14 11.23 -4.09
N GLY A 975 6.21 10.48 -4.69
CA GLY A 975 4.79 10.81 -4.81
C GLY A 975 4.42 11.78 -5.92
N SER A 976 5.41 12.34 -6.65
CA SER A 976 5.13 13.23 -7.78
C SER A 976 4.45 12.48 -8.92
N GLU A 977 4.67 11.17 -9.07
CA GLU A 977 4.08 10.34 -10.13
C GLU A 977 2.55 10.30 -10.03
N VAL A 978 1.99 10.12 -8.84
CA VAL A 978 0.55 10.13 -8.61
C VAL A 978 -0.01 11.55 -8.78
N MET A 979 0.70 12.53 -8.24
CA MET A 979 0.26 13.92 -8.29
C MET A 979 0.28 14.49 -9.71
N SER A 980 1.29 14.16 -10.53
CA SER A 980 1.35 14.57 -11.94
C SER A 980 0.20 13.99 -12.76
N ARG A 981 -0.20 12.71 -12.50
CA ARG A 981 -1.36 12.08 -13.14
C ARG A 981 -2.69 12.78 -12.80
N ILE A 982 -2.82 13.31 -11.58
CA ILE A 982 -4.00 14.09 -11.19
C ILE A 982 -3.94 15.49 -11.81
N ALA A 983 -2.76 16.11 -11.86
CA ALA A 983 -2.59 17.46 -12.40
C ALA A 983 -2.71 17.52 -13.93
N ALA A 984 -2.27 16.49 -14.66
CA ALA A 984 -2.24 16.47 -16.12
C ALA A 984 -3.62 16.77 -16.77
N PRO A 985 -4.72 16.08 -16.43
CA PRO A 985 -6.02 16.39 -17.00
C PRO A 985 -6.49 17.80 -16.62
N MET A 986 -6.15 18.28 -15.43
CA MET A 986 -6.50 19.64 -15.00
C MET A 986 -5.74 20.70 -15.80
N VAL A 987 -4.44 20.57 -15.97
CA VAL A 987 -3.60 21.49 -16.76
C VAL A 987 -4.08 21.53 -18.22
N GLY A 988 -4.29 20.37 -18.84
CA GLY A 988 -4.81 20.31 -20.22
C GLY A 988 -6.22 20.90 -20.34
N GLY A 989 -7.08 20.60 -19.39
CA GLY A 989 -8.45 21.13 -19.35
C GLY A 989 -8.53 22.64 -19.08
N MET A 990 -7.56 23.21 -18.38
CA MET A 990 -7.46 24.66 -18.16
C MET A 990 -7.14 25.44 -19.44
N VAL A 991 -6.80 24.78 -20.53
CA VAL A 991 -6.73 25.39 -21.86
C VAL A 991 -8.12 25.41 -22.51
N THR A 992 -8.89 24.35 -22.42
CA THR A 992 -10.20 24.23 -23.08
C THR A 992 -11.36 24.81 -22.28
N ALA A 993 -11.33 24.77 -20.94
CA ALA A 993 -12.40 25.31 -20.09
C ALA A 993 -12.62 26.82 -20.22
N PRO A 994 -11.60 27.69 -20.33
CA PRO A 994 -11.80 29.11 -20.64
C PRO A 994 -12.39 29.33 -22.03
N LEU A 995 -11.93 28.58 -23.06
CA LEU A 995 -12.50 28.66 -24.40
C LEU A 995 -14.00 28.31 -24.42
N LEU A 996 -14.36 27.26 -23.67
CA LEU A 996 -15.75 26.90 -23.43
C LEU A 996 -16.54 28.08 -22.87
N SER A 997 -16.08 28.62 -21.78
CA SER A 997 -16.78 29.65 -21.03
C SER A 997 -16.85 30.98 -21.76
N LEU A 998 -15.78 31.40 -22.43
CA LEU A 998 -15.69 32.70 -23.11
C LEU A 998 -16.31 32.73 -24.49
N PHE A 999 -16.40 31.58 -25.21
CA PHE A 999 -16.87 31.55 -26.57
C PHE A 999 -18.09 30.63 -26.79
N VAL A 1000 -18.04 29.40 -26.28
CA VAL A 1000 -19.08 28.38 -26.55
C VAL A 1000 -20.37 28.70 -25.77
N ILE A 1001 -20.24 29.02 -24.47
CA ILE A 1001 -21.41 29.35 -23.65
C ILE A 1001 -22.12 30.61 -24.12
N PRO A 1002 -21.47 31.78 -24.42
CA PRO A 1002 -22.14 32.94 -24.96
C PRO A 1002 -22.86 32.66 -26.31
N ALA A 1003 -22.25 31.89 -27.21
CA ALA A 1003 -22.87 31.51 -28.48
C ALA A 1003 -24.12 30.64 -28.28
N ALA A 1004 -24.06 29.65 -27.44
CA ALA A 1004 -25.17 28.75 -27.12
C ALA A 1004 -26.30 29.50 -26.39
N TRP A 1005 -25.93 30.34 -25.42
CA TRP A 1005 -26.90 31.15 -24.64
C TRP A 1005 -27.64 32.15 -25.53
N LYS A 1006 -26.94 32.80 -26.51
CA LYS A 1006 -27.57 33.63 -27.55
C LYS A 1006 -28.69 32.86 -28.28
N LEU A 1007 -28.43 31.64 -28.73
CA LEU A 1007 -29.41 30.82 -29.43
C LEU A 1007 -30.60 30.45 -28.55
N ILE A 1008 -30.38 30.18 -27.27
CA ILE A 1008 -31.44 29.93 -26.30
C ILE A 1008 -32.33 31.18 -26.11
N MET A 1009 -31.72 32.35 -25.97
CA MET A 1009 -32.45 33.61 -25.83
C MET A 1009 -33.28 33.98 -27.07
N LEU A 1010 -32.68 33.79 -28.26
CA LEU A 1010 -33.40 34.01 -29.55
C LEU A 1010 -34.58 33.06 -29.71
N ARG A 1011 -34.42 31.78 -29.30
CA ARG A 1011 -35.49 30.79 -29.37
C ARG A 1011 -36.68 31.15 -28.43
N ARG A 1012 -36.36 31.62 -27.22
CA ARG A 1012 -37.37 32.02 -26.22
C ARG A 1012 -38.20 33.22 -26.65
N ARG A 1013 -37.63 34.13 -27.46
CA ARG A 1013 -38.33 35.33 -27.93
C ARG A 1013 -39.11 35.09 -29.22
N LYS A 1014 -38.88 33.96 -29.92
CA LYS A 1014 -39.67 33.51 -31.09
C LYS A 1014 -40.93 32.73 -30.68
N LEU A 1015 -41.05 32.32 -29.42
CA LEU A 1015 -42.23 31.70 -28.81
C LEU A 1015 -43.02 32.77 -28.07
#